data_8fca7abf0d088e268714b9fff7b33c35
#
_entry.id   8fca7abf0d088e268714b9fff7b33c35
#
_cell.length_a   1.000
_cell.length_b   1.000
_cell.length_c   1.000
_cell.angle_alpha   90.00
_cell.angle_beta   90.00
_cell.angle_gamma   90.00
#
_symmetry.space_group_name_H-M   'P 1'
#
loop_
_entity.id
_entity.type
_entity.pdbx_description
1 polymer ?
#
loop_
_entity_poly.entity_id
_entity_poly.type
_entity_poly.pdbx_seq_one_letter_code
_entity_poly.pdbx_strand_id
1 'polypeptide(L)'
;MAEFREGWYEISFDAKTRDQRCRYYKTSSLCTAECIVKETGLQILLWADDAGRPIPWSSDYRPVAPAAPGDWWDKDPGGTNYQPGLPGDQSRAARNLTARELCQRAASADPSKADGLSCSKEIHVGLFFDGTNNNMVRDLADQSHSNVVSLFNAHKDDSDANFRYYIPGVGTRFPDIGEDKESDDGKRFASGGEARIHWALLQVYNALHRAYFKSDLIQPDEMKTLCLDGLSTFWRLGDDKLTSIFKGIQGRLVKAITGERPRINTLNLSVFGFSRGSAEARTFCQWIQKAAENMTVGEATLKLHFLGIFDTVASVGLADSSPIGQGFQDWADGTMDIHGVTQTVHYVAAHEIRQSFPLSTARIRAKSYPPNTKEFVYPGAHSDLGGGYPSKSQGKGVAGRTALLSQIPLMDMYFEALAAGVRLRDKSEMDAVVERDFKVDPDLDKAFSDYAAWTKAQEKQNAVNGGEPVQNRMRYHMELYWRWRASKADEATFKAMSSYKNSTKQDQQDLWESELDWRADVKAAQDASKPTQVFNARAGVFVEQPPAADEVQKRIVQAIAAAKDVPQNASDFFDKYVHDSHGGFWMLGPITKENRQDFIASIKQKKATRDRLLKEAEEQGNPGRARNFRNQASAYELNNFERRVLEADAKEPESLPLMTDADAADLRDNAGTAATIALKIMGTGTRREPHGHGRYRRVFDKS
;
A
#
# COMPACT_ATOMS: atom_id res chain seq x y z
N MET A 1 -9.43 17.39 -47.24
CA MET A 1 -9.28 17.31 -45.78
C MET A 1 -10.59 17.74 -45.19
N ALA A 2 -11.23 16.91 -44.41
CA ALA A 2 -12.41 17.32 -43.67
C ALA A 2 -12.01 18.44 -42.68
N GLU A 3 -12.74 19.52 -42.65
CA GLU A 3 -12.50 20.61 -41.72
C GLU A 3 -12.88 20.13 -40.30
N PHE A 4 -11.89 20.02 -39.42
CA PHE A 4 -12.19 19.73 -38.03
C PHE A 4 -12.86 20.94 -37.38
N ARG A 5 -13.96 20.66 -36.69
CA ARG A 5 -14.65 21.66 -35.89
C ARG A 5 -14.48 21.32 -34.40
N GLU A 6 -14.53 22.33 -33.57
CA GLU A 6 -14.54 22.10 -32.13
C GLU A 6 -15.75 21.25 -31.75
N GLY A 7 -15.52 20.19 -31.00
CA GLY A 7 -16.58 19.29 -30.60
C GLY A 7 -16.09 17.93 -30.13
N TRP A 8 -16.95 16.96 -30.23
CA TRP A 8 -16.70 15.56 -29.91
C TRP A 8 -16.35 14.76 -31.15
N TYR A 9 -15.35 13.91 -31.05
CA TYR A 9 -14.88 13.06 -32.13
C TYR A 9 -14.93 11.60 -31.67
N GLU A 10 -15.33 10.70 -32.57
CA GLU A 10 -15.18 9.30 -32.35
C GLU A 10 -13.78 8.87 -32.80
N ILE A 11 -13.03 8.24 -31.90
CA ILE A 11 -11.76 7.60 -32.21
C ILE A 11 -12.01 6.11 -32.23
N SER A 12 -11.87 5.46 -33.40
CA SER A 12 -11.97 4.03 -33.49
C SER A 12 -10.67 3.43 -33.99
N PHE A 13 -10.30 2.34 -33.37
CA PHE A 13 -9.26 1.44 -33.89
C PHE A 13 -9.82 0.69 -35.09
N ASP A 14 -8.95 0.03 -35.86
CA ASP A 14 -9.33 -0.81 -37.00
C ASP A 14 -10.55 -1.68 -36.64
N ALA A 15 -11.44 -1.90 -37.63
CA ALA A 15 -12.68 -2.64 -37.48
C ALA A 15 -12.56 -4.07 -36.88
N LYS A 16 -11.35 -4.64 -36.89
CA LYS A 16 -11.04 -5.92 -36.24
C LYS A 16 -10.86 -5.82 -34.73
N THR A 17 -10.63 -4.63 -34.19
CA THR A 17 -10.35 -4.39 -32.79
C THR A 17 -11.43 -3.56 -32.09
N ARG A 18 -12.71 -3.79 -32.45
CA ARG A 18 -13.88 -3.10 -31.87
C ARG A 18 -13.88 -3.00 -30.36
N ASP A 19 -13.18 -3.88 -29.66
CA ASP A 19 -13.09 -3.92 -28.20
C ASP A 19 -12.18 -2.85 -27.60
N GLN A 20 -11.48 -2.07 -28.42
CA GLN A 20 -10.53 -1.03 -27.98
C GLN A 20 -10.96 0.39 -28.40
N ARG A 21 -12.25 0.67 -28.47
CA ARG A 21 -12.74 1.98 -28.85
C ARG A 21 -12.62 3.00 -27.72
N CYS A 22 -11.92 4.08 -27.99
CA CYS A 22 -12.09 5.35 -27.33
C CYS A 22 -13.23 6.07 -28.09
N ARG A 23 -14.49 5.87 -27.69
CA ARG A 23 -15.63 6.25 -28.52
C ARG A 23 -15.73 7.75 -28.73
N TYR A 24 -15.59 8.51 -27.68
CA TYR A 24 -15.74 9.95 -27.73
C TYR A 24 -14.71 10.63 -26.83
N TYR A 25 -14.09 11.65 -27.34
CA TYR A 25 -13.38 12.63 -26.53
C TYR A 25 -13.60 14.01 -27.10
N LYS A 26 -13.54 15.03 -26.27
CA LYS A 26 -13.64 16.42 -26.71
C LYS A 26 -12.24 16.99 -26.95
N THR A 27 -12.02 17.53 -28.12
CA THR A 27 -10.81 18.28 -28.41
C THR A 27 -11.17 19.64 -28.98
N SER A 28 -10.47 20.66 -28.55
CA SER A 28 -10.57 22.02 -29.05
C SER A 28 -9.59 22.31 -30.19
N SER A 29 -8.72 21.35 -30.52
CA SER A 29 -7.70 21.59 -31.55
C SER A 29 -7.51 20.39 -32.48
N LEU A 30 -7.43 20.68 -33.76
CA LEU A 30 -7.02 19.74 -34.80
C LEU A 30 -5.67 19.10 -34.50
N CYS A 31 -4.73 19.88 -33.93
CA CYS A 31 -3.40 19.42 -33.59
C CYS A 31 -3.43 18.26 -32.59
N THR A 32 -4.28 18.32 -31.55
CA THR A 32 -4.42 17.24 -30.57
C THR A 32 -4.95 15.97 -31.21
N ALA A 33 -5.96 16.09 -32.08
CA ALA A 33 -6.53 14.96 -32.79
C ALA A 33 -5.53 14.32 -33.75
N GLU A 34 -4.79 15.11 -34.51
CA GLU A 34 -3.75 14.63 -35.43
C GLU A 34 -2.58 13.95 -34.70
N CYS A 35 -2.17 14.48 -33.53
CA CYS A 35 -1.14 13.84 -32.71
C CYS A 35 -1.56 12.43 -32.27
N ILE A 36 -2.78 12.26 -31.80
CA ILE A 36 -3.31 10.96 -31.38
C ILE A 36 -3.32 9.98 -32.56
N VAL A 37 -3.81 10.40 -33.72
CA VAL A 37 -3.80 9.55 -34.93
C VAL A 37 -2.40 9.18 -35.38
N LYS A 38 -1.49 10.15 -35.37
CA LYS A 38 -0.10 9.95 -35.82
C LYS A 38 0.66 8.96 -34.94
N GLU A 39 0.46 9.03 -33.62
CA GLU A 39 1.17 8.17 -32.68
C GLU A 39 0.61 6.75 -32.64
N THR A 40 -0.67 6.57 -32.91
CA THR A 40 -1.39 5.33 -32.63
C THR A 40 -1.87 4.61 -33.86
N GLY A 41 -1.80 5.25 -35.02
CA GLY A 41 -2.41 4.70 -36.26
C GLY A 41 -3.93 4.64 -36.23
N LEU A 42 -4.58 5.35 -35.31
CA LEU A 42 -6.03 5.43 -35.19
C LEU A 42 -6.62 6.25 -36.32
N GLN A 43 -7.80 5.85 -36.76
CA GLN A 43 -8.61 6.67 -37.64
C GLN A 43 -9.53 7.59 -36.82
N ILE A 44 -9.41 8.88 -36.99
CA ILE A 44 -10.36 9.84 -36.44
C ILE A 44 -11.52 9.94 -37.40
N LEU A 45 -12.71 9.59 -36.92
CA LEU A 45 -13.94 9.70 -37.67
C LEU A 45 -14.77 10.84 -37.11
N LEU A 46 -15.02 11.84 -37.90
CA LEU A 46 -15.96 12.89 -37.60
C LEU A 46 -17.36 12.36 -37.87
N TRP A 47 -18.23 12.38 -36.86
CA TRP A 47 -19.62 11.98 -37.05
C TRP A 47 -19.74 10.59 -37.72
N ALA A 48 -19.18 9.59 -37.11
CA ALA A 48 -19.28 8.23 -37.59
C ALA A 48 -20.49 7.49 -36.99
N ASP A 49 -21.19 6.72 -37.81
CA ASP A 49 -22.23 5.78 -37.33
C ASP A 49 -21.59 4.56 -36.62
N ASP A 50 -22.41 3.71 -36.04
CA ASP A 50 -21.97 2.49 -35.35
C ASP A 50 -21.16 1.53 -36.25
N ALA A 51 -21.29 1.64 -37.58
CA ALA A 51 -20.49 0.92 -38.53
C ALA A 51 -19.18 1.59 -38.93
N GLY A 52 -18.88 2.75 -38.34
CA GLY A 52 -17.68 3.55 -38.64
C GLY A 52 -17.76 4.30 -39.96
N ARG A 53 -18.95 4.54 -40.52
CA ARG A 53 -19.13 5.30 -41.76
C ARG A 53 -19.24 6.79 -41.44
N PRO A 54 -18.54 7.68 -42.17
CA PRO A 54 -18.64 9.13 -41.95
C PRO A 54 -20.09 9.60 -42.10
N ILE A 55 -20.57 10.34 -41.10
CA ILE A 55 -21.87 11.01 -41.16
C ILE A 55 -21.61 12.47 -41.49
N PRO A 56 -22.37 13.08 -42.42
CA PRO A 56 -22.27 14.52 -42.68
C PRO A 56 -22.56 15.31 -41.42
N TRP A 57 -21.83 16.40 -41.21
CA TRP A 57 -22.11 17.33 -40.12
C TRP A 57 -23.53 17.88 -40.24
N SER A 58 -24.27 17.82 -39.15
CA SER A 58 -25.58 18.43 -39.00
C SER A 58 -25.62 19.23 -37.71
N SER A 59 -26.23 20.39 -37.74
CA SER A 59 -26.49 21.23 -36.55
C SER A 59 -27.36 20.54 -35.51
N ASP A 60 -28.10 19.51 -35.93
CA ASP A 60 -29.00 18.73 -35.07
C ASP A 60 -28.29 17.54 -34.40
N TYR A 61 -27.07 17.23 -34.81
CA TYR A 61 -26.28 16.22 -34.20
C TYR A 61 -25.84 16.65 -32.81
N ARG A 62 -26.36 15.99 -31.81
CA ARG A 62 -25.93 16.16 -30.41
C ARG A 62 -24.91 15.08 -30.10
N PRO A 63 -23.64 15.42 -29.91
CA PRO A 63 -22.65 14.45 -29.49
C PRO A 63 -23.10 13.82 -28.17
N VAL A 64 -23.05 12.51 -28.11
CA VAL A 64 -23.27 11.77 -26.85
C VAL A 64 -22.17 12.18 -25.89
N ALA A 65 -22.53 12.47 -24.65
CA ALA A 65 -21.55 12.76 -23.63
C ALA A 65 -20.49 11.63 -23.58
N PRO A 66 -19.21 11.95 -23.39
CA PRO A 66 -18.22 10.90 -23.25
C PRO A 66 -18.62 9.98 -22.11
N ALA A 67 -18.45 8.71 -22.36
CA ALA A 67 -18.55 7.73 -21.30
C ALA A 67 -17.69 8.14 -20.10
N ALA A 68 -18.13 7.79 -18.89
CA ALA A 68 -17.33 8.03 -17.70
C ALA A 68 -15.93 7.44 -17.90
N PRO A 69 -14.87 8.06 -17.35
CA PRO A 69 -13.49 7.62 -17.59
C PRO A 69 -13.25 6.12 -17.41
N GLY A 70 -14.00 5.45 -16.54
CA GLY A 70 -13.93 4.02 -16.35
C GLY A 70 -14.39 3.15 -17.51
N ASP A 71 -15.29 3.64 -18.36
CA ASP A 71 -15.87 2.87 -19.45
C ASP A 71 -14.87 2.55 -20.59
N TRP A 72 -13.69 3.14 -20.54
CA TRP A 72 -12.68 2.98 -21.59
C TRP A 72 -11.75 1.79 -21.37
N TRP A 73 -11.70 1.25 -20.19
CA TRP A 73 -10.64 0.31 -19.82
C TRP A 73 -11.14 -1.12 -19.70
N ASP A 74 -12.33 -1.30 -19.25
CA ASP A 74 -12.94 -2.62 -19.18
C ASP A 74 -14.41 -2.56 -19.59
N LYS A 75 -14.95 -3.70 -20.03
CA LYS A 75 -16.36 -3.79 -20.43
C LYS A 75 -17.32 -3.50 -19.29
N ASP A 76 -16.88 -3.67 -18.05
CA ASP A 76 -17.66 -3.44 -16.84
C ASP A 76 -16.77 -2.96 -15.69
N PRO A 77 -16.13 -1.77 -15.82
CA PRO A 77 -15.26 -1.24 -14.80
C PRO A 77 -16.07 -0.81 -13.57
N GLY A 78 -15.98 -1.55 -12.50
CA GLY A 78 -16.72 -1.29 -11.27
C GLY A 78 -18.12 -1.91 -11.23
N GLY A 79 -18.55 -2.65 -12.25
CA GLY A 79 -19.79 -3.40 -12.22
C GLY A 79 -19.73 -4.68 -11.40
N THR A 80 -20.86 -5.36 -11.26
CA THR A 80 -20.98 -6.63 -10.50
C THR A 80 -20.16 -7.76 -11.09
N ASN A 81 -19.82 -7.66 -12.38
CA ASN A 81 -19.04 -8.66 -13.12
C ASN A 81 -17.55 -8.29 -13.25
N TYR A 82 -17.12 -7.20 -12.61
CA TYR A 82 -15.71 -6.80 -12.63
C TYR A 82 -14.83 -7.91 -12.05
N GLN A 83 -13.75 -8.21 -12.77
CA GLN A 83 -12.74 -9.14 -12.33
C GLN A 83 -11.44 -8.36 -12.07
N PRO A 84 -10.80 -8.52 -10.90
CA PRO A 84 -9.51 -7.89 -10.62
C PRO A 84 -8.52 -8.18 -11.74
N GLY A 85 -7.83 -7.14 -12.21
CA GLY A 85 -6.84 -7.25 -13.27
C GLY A 85 -5.57 -7.97 -12.84
N LEU A 86 -4.79 -8.39 -13.83
CA LEU A 86 -3.38 -8.70 -13.67
C LEU A 86 -2.58 -7.55 -14.29
N PRO A 87 -1.39 -7.24 -13.75
CA PRO A 87 -0.52 -6.25 -14.35
C PRO A 87 -0.16 -6.66 -15.78
N GLY A 88 -0.05 -5.67 -16.67
CA GLY A 88 0.38 -5.91 -18.04
C GLY A 88 1.81 -6.45 -18.10
N ASP A 89 2.11 -7.16 -19.18
CA ASP A 89 3.42 -7.72 -19.51
C ASP A 89 4.29 -6.78 -20.35
N GLN A 90 3.87 -5.54 -20.54
CA GLN A 90 4.60 -4.54 -21.32
C GLN A 90 5.77 -3.95 -20.53
N SER A 91 6.85 -3.59 -21.22
CA SER A 91 8.00 -2.91 -20.63
C SER A 91 7.61 -1.57 -19.99
N ARG A 92 8.09 -1.31 -18.79
CA ARG A 92 7.91 -0.03 -18.05
C ARG A 92 9.08 0.92 -18.27
N ALA A 93 10.26 0.40 -18.55
CA ALA A 93 11.48 1.20 -18.74
C ALA A 93 11.33 2.22 -19.89
N ALA A 94 10.70 1.80 -20.97
CA ALA A 94 10.47 2.62 -22.17
C ALA A 94 9.01 3.07 -22.33
N ARG A 95 8.16 2.91 -21.29
CA ARG A 95 6.73 3.19 -21.40
C ARG A 95 6.45 4.67 -21.61
N ASN A 96 5.55 4.95 -22.54
CA ASN A 96 4.85 6.22 -22.71
C ASN A 96 3.34 5.99 -22.55
N LEU A 97 2.57 7.07 -22.47
CA LEU A 97 1.11 6.96 -22.49
C LEU A 97 0.67 6.32 -23.82
N THR A 98 -0.17 5.30 -23.71
CA THR A 98 -0.82 4.69 -24.86
C THR A 98 -1.83 5.66 -25.48
N ALA A 99 -2.31 5.38 -26.69
CA ALA A 99 -3.37 6.14 -27.32
C ALA A 99 -4.62 6.29 -26.44
N ARG A 100 -5.00 5.19 -25.80
CA ARG A 100 -6.15 5.16 -24.89
C ARG A 100 -5.94 6.07 -23.68
N GLU A 101 -4.78 6.02 -23.08
CA GLU A 101 -4.40 6.87 -21.94
C GLU A 101 -4.33 8.34 -22.34
N LEU A 102 -3.83 8.67 -23.54
CA LEU A 102 -3.83 10.02 -24.09
C LEU A 102 -5.27 10.54 -24.30
N CYS A 103 -6.17 9.71 -24.86
CA CYS A 103 -7.58 10.04 -24.99
C CYS A 103 -8.24 10.28 -23.63
N GLN A 104 -7.94 9.45 -22.65
CA GLN A 104 -8.46 9.58 -21.29
C GLN A 104 -7.97 10.87 -20.65
N ARG A 105 -6.67 11.17 -20.77
CA ARG A 105 -6.06 12.42 -20.28
C ARG A 105 -6.69 13.65 -20.94
N ALA A 106 -6.94 13.59 -22.24
CA ALA A 106 -7.61 14.67 -22.97
C ALA A 106 -9.05 14.88 -22.52
N ALA A 107 -9.79 13.79 -22.26
CA ALA A 107 -11.18 13.88 -21.79
C ALA A 107 -11.29 14.38 -20.33
N SER A 108 -10.27 14.21 -19.52
CA SER A 108 -10.24 14.74 -18.15
C SER A 108 -9.87 16.23 -18.08
N ALA A 109 -9.40 16.81 -19.19
CA ALA A 109 -9.18 18.25 -19.30
C ALA A 109 -10.52 19.01 -19.35
N ASP A 110 -10.59 20.15 -18.64
CA ASP A 110 -11.81 20.98 -18.64
C ASP A 110 -11.99 21.65 -20.01
N PRO A 111 -13.10 21.39 -20.68
CA PRO A 111 -13.39 22.02 -21.96
C PRO A 111 -13.63 23.53 -21.88
N SER A 112 -14.03 24.06 -20.71
CA SER A 112 -14.29 25.48 -20.54
C SER A 112 -13.05 26.39 -20.64
N LYS A 113 -11.85 25.79 -20.62
CA LYS A 113 -10.57 26.51 -20.77
C LYS A 113 -10.14 26.74 -22.22
N ALA A 114 -10.80 26.09 -23.17
CA ALA A 114 -10.44 26.22 -24.58
C ALA A 114 -10.70 27.64 -25.15
N ASP A 115 -11.63 28.36 -24.57
CA ASP A 115 -12.11 29.62 -25.13
C ASP A 115 -11.34 30.89 -24.70
N GLY A 116 -10.29 30.76 -23.88
CA GLY A 116 -9.38 31.88 -23.52
C GLY A 116 -9.99 33.08 -22.81
N LEU A 117 -11.30 33.10 -22.59
CA LEU A 117 -12.08 34.24 -22.08
C LEU A 117 -12.68 34.00 -20.68
N SER A 118 -12.45 32.84 -20.08
CA SER A 118 -13.00 32.54 -18.76
C SER A 118 -12.16 33.20 -17.65
N CYS A 119 -12.76 34.11 -16.90
CA CYS A 119 -12.23 34.63 -15.63
C CYS A 119 -12.32 33.57 -14.52
N SER A 120 -12.31 32.29 -14.85
CA SER A 120 -12.40 31.18 -13.92
C SER A 120 -11.11 30.34 -13.91
N LYS A 121 -10.81 29.74 -12.77
CA LYS A 121 -9.62 28.94 -12.51
C LYS A 121 -10.01 27.62 -11.87
N GLU A 122 -9.26 26.57 -12.17
CA GLU A 122 -9.28 25.33 -11.41
C GLU A 122 -8.03 25.20 -10.57
N ILE A 123 -8.16 24.60 -9.42
CA ILE A 123 -7.01 24.19 -8.63
C ILE A 123 -6.97 22.66 -8.44
N HIS A 124 -5.78 22.15 -8.28
CA HIS A 124 -5.49 20.74 -8.11
C HIS A 124 -4.70 20.53 -6.82
N VAL A 125 -5.19 19.64 -5.97
CA VAL A 125 -4.57 19.33 -4.69
C VAL A 125 -4.23 17.84 -4.65
N GLY A 126 -2.95 17.53 -4.53
CA GLY A 126 -2.45 16.18 -4.28
C GLY A 126 -2.28 15.93 -2.78
N LEU A 127 -2.86 14.86 -2.28
CA LEU A 127 -2.76 14.41 -0.88
C LEU A 127 -2.11 13.03 -0.86
N PHE A 128 -1.03 12.88 -0.08
CA PHE A 128 -0.14 11.71 -0.14
C PHE A 128 0.02 11.10 1.25
N PHE A 129 -0.80 10.09 1.57
CA PHE A 129 -0.82 9.38 2.85
C PHE A 129 0.17 8.21 2.83
N ASP A 130 1.24 8.33 3.57
CA ASP A 130 2.30 7.31 3.57
C ASP A 130 1.97 6.11 4.46
N GLY A 131 2.66 5.00 4.19
CA GLY A 131 2.50 3.77 4.96
C GLY A 131 3.04 3.88 6.38
N THR A 132 2.52 3.04 7.27
CA THR A 132 3.00 2.96 8.65
C THR A 132 4.50 2.89 8.73
N ASN A 133 5.06 3.70 9.61
CA ASN A 133 6.51 3.79 9.80
C ASN A 133 7.30 4.29 8.57
N ASN A 134 6.64 4.80 7.53
CA ASN A 134 7.31 5.49 6.43
C ASN A 134 7.34 7.00 6.70
N ASN A 135 8.50 7.61 6.46
CA ASN A 135 8.67 9.05 6.65
C ASN A 135 9.66 9.61 5.63
N MET A 136 9.19 10.49 4.77
CA MET A 136 9.97 11.07 3.67
C MET A 136 11.32 11.64 4.13
N VAL A 137 11.32 12.40 5.24
CA VAL A 137 12.54 13.09 5.73
C VAL A 137 13.61 12.09 6.13
N ARG A 138 13.21 10.98 6.75
CA ARG A 138 14.12 9.93 7.18
C ARG A 138 14.55 9.05 6.00
N ASP A 139 13.57 8.60 5.19
CA ASP A 139 13.74 7.49 4.25
C ASP A 139 14.37 7.91 2.91
N LEU A 140 14.37 9.22 2.59
CA LEU A 140 15.08 9.73 1.40
C LEU A 140 16.61 9.57 1.51
N ALA A 141 17.15 9.60 2.73
CA ALA A 141 18.60 9.56 2.95
C ALA A 141 19.23 8.24 2.46
N ASP A 142 18.54 7.11 2.64
CA ASP A 142 18.99 5.78 2.22
C ASP A 142 18.19 5.21 1.01
N GLN A 143 17.33 6.03 0.41
CA GLN A 143 16.47 5.67 -0.72
C GLN A 143 15.46 4.55 -0.41
N SER A 144 15.09 4.38 0.86
CA SER A 144 14.05 3.44 1.29
C SER A 144 12.64 4.04 1.32
N HIS A 145 12.47 5.25 0.78
CA HIS A 145 11.18 5.92 0.74
C HIS A 145 10.14 5.15 -0.09
N SER A 146 8.87 5.34 0.26
CA SER A 146 7.74 4.68 -0.39
C SER A 146 7.45 5.22 -1.80
N ASN A 147 6.60 4.52 -2.54
CA ASN A 147 6.07 4.97 -3.83
C ASN A 147 5.20 6.22 -3.68
N VAL A 148 4.58 6.40 -2.50
CA VAL A 148 3.81 7.62 -2.17
C VAL A 148 4.71 8.84 -2.18
N VAL A 149 5.92 8.76 -1.61
CA VAL A 149 6.91 9.85 -1.64
C VAL A 149 7.36 10.16 -3.07
N SER A 150 7.62 9.14 -3.89
CA SER A 150 8.00 9.36 -5.30
C SER A 150 6.89 10.08 -6.08
N LEU A 151 5.63 9.68 -5.90
CA LEU A 151 4.47 10.34 -6.52
C LEU A 151 4.26 11.76 -5.98
N PHE A 152 4.46 11.99 -4.67
CA PHE A 152 4.45 13.32 -4.09
C PHE A 152 5.51 14.22 -4.73
N ASN A 153 6.74 13.73 -4.87
CA ASN A 153 7.82 14.49 -5.51
C ASN A 153 7.55 14.78 -6.99
N ALA A 154 6.85 13.90 -7.69
CA ALA A 154 6.45 14.11 -9.08
C ALA A 154 5.27 15.09 -9.25
N HIS A 155 4.44 15.29 -8.23
CA HIS A 155 3.29 16.19 -8.34
C HIS A 155 3.72 17.65 -8.45
N LYS A 156 3.07 18.40 -9.35
CA LYS A 156 3.31 19.84 -9.51
C LYS A 156 2.92 20.59 -8.24
N ASP A 157 3.71 21.60 -7.91
CA ASP A 157 3.44 22.52 -6.81
C ASP A 157 3.94 23.91 -7.22
N ASP A 158 3.02 24.77 -7.62
CA ASP A 158 3.33 26.13 -8.09
C ASP A 158 2.76 27.20 -7.15
N SER A 159 2.12 26.79 -6.06
CA SER A 159 1.47 27.67 -5.09
C SER A 159 0.42 28.62 -5.70
N ASP A 160 -0.08 28.28 -6.89
CA ASP A 160 -1.06 29.05 -7.63
C ASP A 160 -2.27 28.23 -8.03
N ALA A 161 -2.06 27.15 -8.78
CA ALA A 161 -3.09 26.24 -9.25
C ALA A 161 -2.85 24.79 -8.80
N ASN A 162 -1.63 24.45 -8.42
CA ASN A 162 -1.26 23.10 -8.03
C ASN A 162 -0.64 23.13 -6.64
N PHE A 163 -1.16 22.28 -5.76
CA PHE A 163 -0.73 22.11 -4.37
C PHE A 163 -0.51 20.65 -4.07
N ARG A 164 0.45 20.34 -3.20
CA ARG A 164 0.71 18.97 -2.75
C ARG A 164 0.99 18.94 -1.25
N TYR A 165 0.44 17.96 -0.59
CA TYR A 165 0.60 17.75 0.85
C TYR A 165 1.02 16.31 1.12
N TYR A 166 2.12 16.15 1.83
CA TYR A 166 2.61 14.85 2.27
C TYR A 166 2.17 14.61 3.71
N ILE A 167 1.61 13.44 3.96
CA ILE A 167 1.16 13.00 5.27
C ILE A 167 2.02 11.82 5.70
N PRO A 168 2.93 12.01 6.69
CA PRO A 168 3.79 10.94 7.19
C PRO A 168 3.00 9.77 7.74
N GLY A 169 3.53 8.56 7.59
CA GLY A 169 2.87 7.35 8.08
C GLY A 169 2.69 7.33 9.60
N VAL A 170 1.59 6.72 10.06
CA VAL A 170 1.32 6.56 11.49
C VAL A 170 2.49 5.94 12.23
N GLY A 171 2.74 6.41 13.45
CA GLY A 171 3.86 6.01 14.27
C GLY A 171 5.17 6.72 13.95
N THR A 172 5.20 7.60 12.95
CA THR A 172 6.36 8.46 12.65
C THR A 172 6.12 9.90 13.08
N ARG A 173 7.19 10.65 13.18
CA ARG A 173 7.17 12.05 13.57
C ARG A 173 6.34 12.90 12.62
N PHE A 174 5.41 13.69 13.16
CA PHE A 174 4.61 14.67 12.43
C PHE A 174 4.36 15.93 13.30
N PRO A 175 5.30 16.88 13.35
CA PRO A 175 5.23 18.05 14.22
C PRO A 175 4.00 18.94 14.00
N ASP A 176 3.49 18.99 12.77
CA ASP A 176 2.32 19.81 12.40
C ASP A 176 1.04 19.39 13.14
N ILE A 177 0.98 18.16 13.63
CA ILE A 177 -0.10 17.65 14.49
C ILE A 177 0.35 17.36 15.91
N GLY A 178 1.56 17.80 16.31
CA GLY A 178 2.09 17.63 17.67
C GLY A 178 2.79 16.31 17.95
N GLU A 179 3.00 15.47 16.96
CA GLU A 179 3.79 14.23 17.09
C GLU A 179 5.28 14.53 16.83
N ASP A 180 6.01 14.94 17.86
CA ASP A 180 7.43 15.34 17.75
C ASP A 180 8.39 14.13 17.76
N LYS A 181 7.90 12.93 18.11
CA LYS A 181 8.66 11.68 18.20
C LYS A 181 7.94 10.52 17.52
N GLU A 182 8.67 9.46 17.20
CA GLU A 182 8.08 8.18 16.79
C GLU A 182 7.26 7.57 17.94
N SER A 183 6.18 6.89 17.61
CA SER A 183 5.24 6.29 18.55
C SER A 183 5.03 4.80 18.23
N ASP A 184 5.30 3.95 19.21
CA ASP A 184 5.01 2.52 19.12
C ASP A 184 3.50 2.25 19.05
N ASP A 185 2.68 3.04 19.73
CA ASP A 185 1.21 2.93 19.66
C ASP A 185 0.69 3.31 18.27
N GLY A 186 1.31 4.31 17.62
CA GLY A 186 1.03 4.61 16.22
C GLY A 186 1.38 3.44 15.29
N LYS A 187 2.53 2.81 15.51
CA LYS A 187 2.96 1.65 14.71
C LYS A 187 2.07 0.42 14.93
N ARG A 188 1.62 0.18 16.17
CA ARG A 188 0.80 -0.99 16.56
C ARG A 188 -0.67 -0.83 16.24
N PHE A 189 -1.25 0.32 16.60
CA PHE A 189 -2.70 0.53 16.67
C PHE A 189 -3.21 1.61 15.71
N ALA A 190 -2.33 2.18 14.89
CA ALA A 190 -2.63 3.34 14.03
C ALA A 190 -3.11 4.59 14.81
N SER A 191 -2.65 4.73 16.05
CA SER A 191 -2.88 5.95 16.83
C SER A 191 -2.32 7.17 16.08
N GLY A 192 -3.05 8.29 16.10
CA GLY A 192 -2.70 9.49 15.33
C GLY A 192 -3.15 9.49 13.86
N GLY A 193 -3.78 8.41 13.36
CA GLY A 193 -4.33 8.37 11.99
C GLY A 193 -5.48 9.36 11.82
N GLU A 194 -6.35 9.47 12.81
CA GLU A 194 -7.44 10.46 12.81
C GLU A 194 -6.92 11.89 12.66
N ALA A 195 -5.90 12.28 13.43
CA ALA A 195 -5.30 13.61 13.36
C ALA A 195 -4.68 13.90 11.98
N ARG A 196 -4.09 12.89 11.33
CA ARG A 196 -3.56 12.97 9.96
C ARG A 196 -4.64 13.24 8.93
N ILE A 197 -5.77 12.55 9.05
CA ILE A 197 -6.94 12.77 8.18
C ILE A 197 -7.49 14.17 8.39
N HIS A 198 -7.61 14.63 9.62
CA HIS A 198 -8.06 16.00 9.95
C HIS A 198 -7.12 17.06 9.38
N TRP A 199 -5.81 16.87 9.53
CA TRP A 199 -4.82 17.76 8.93
C TRP A 199 -4.99 17.86 7.41
N ALA A 200 -5.16 16.73 6.74
CA ALA A 200 -5.38 16.70 5.29
C ALA A 200 -6.67 17.43 4.88
N LEU A 201 -7.77 17.27 5.64
CA LEU A 201 -9.02 17.99 5.42
C LEU A 201 -8.82 19.51 5.51
N LEU A 202 -8.11 19.96 6.55
CA LEU A 202 -7.84 21.38 6.79
C LEU A 202 -6.93 21.98 5.72
N GLN A 203 -5.98 21.21 5.18
CA GLN A 203 -5.11 21.64 4.08
C GLN A 203 -5.86 21.87 2.76
N VAL A 204 -7.01 21.22 2.54
CA VAL A 204 -7.86 21.51 1.39
C VAL A 204 -8.37 22.97 1.43
N TYR A 205 -8.76 23.44 2.61
CA TYR A 205 -9.19 24.83 2.81
C TYR A 205 -8.03 25.81 2.67
N ASN A 206 -6.86 25.45 3.20
CA ASN A 206 -5.63 26.25 3.04
C ASN A 206 -5.22 26.34 1.56
N ALA A 207 -5.32 25.28 0.78
CA ALA A 207 -5.00 25.29 -0.65
C ALA A 207 -5.86 26.31 -1.40
N LEU A 208 -7.17 26.32 -1.14
CA LEU A 208 -8.08 27.27 -1.77
C LEU A 208 -7.77 28.72 -1.35
N HIS A 209 -7.46 28.96 -0.08
CA HIS A 209 -7.05 30.28 0.39
C HIS A 209 -5.70 30.73 -0.18
N ARG A 210 -4.71 29.81 -0.23
CA ARG A 210 -3.39 30.08 -0.83
C ARG A 210 -3.48 30.45 -2.31
N ALA A 211 -4.42 29.84 -3.04
CA ALA A 211 -4.62 30.14 -4.46
C ALA A 211 -4.98 31.61 -4.71
N TYR A 212 -5.65 32.26 -3.75
CA TYR A 212 -5.98 33.67 -3.81
C TYR A 212 -4.93 34.56 -3.14
N PHE A 213 -4.52 34.23 -1.92
CA PHE A 213 -3.79 35.15 -1.02
C PHE A 213 -2.34 34.76 -0.76
N LYS A 214 -1.87 33.60 -1.27
CA LYS A 214 -0.51 33.07 -1.02
C LYS A 214 -0.19 32.87 0.48
N SER A 215 -1.21 32.76 1.31
CA SER A 215 -1.13 32.57 2.75
C SER A 215 -2.17 31.55 3.22
N ASP A 216 -1.95 30.99 4.41
CA ASP A 216 -2.88 30.05 5.03
C ASP A 216 -4.08 30.74 5.68
N LEU A 217 -5.27 30.14 5.51
CA LEU A 217 -6.47 30.48 6.27
C LEU A 217 -6.34 30.02 7.72
N ILE A 218 -5.82 28.80 7.90
CA ILE A 218 -5.66 28.12 9.17
C ILE A 218 -4.16 28.10 9.47
N GLN A 219 -3.76 28.87 10.47
CA GLN A 219 -2.35 29.01 10.85
C GLN A 219 -1.84 27.74 11.54
N PRO A 220 -0.50 27.47 11.55
CA PRO A 220 0.07 26.24 12.10
C PRO A 220 -0.36 25.90 13.52
N ASP A 221 -0.41 26.86 14.45
CA ASP A 221 -0.82 26.63 15.85
C ASP A 221 -2.32 26.29 15.95
N GLU A 222 -3.17 26.95 15.15
CA GLU A 222 -4.57 26.64 15.05
C GLU A 222 -4.76 25.24 14.46
N MET A 223 -4.03 24.91 13.39
CA MET A 223 -4.02 23.60 12.76
C MET A 223 -3.71 22.50 13.77
N LYS A 224 -2.63 22.66 14.53
CA LYS A 224 -2.22 21.71 15.56
C LYS A 224 -3.30 21.53 16.64
N THR A 225 -3.87 22.62 17.12
CA THR A 225 -4.95 22.59 18.12
C THR A 225 -6.20 21.89 17.59
N LEU A 226 -6.61 22.18 16.35
CA LEU A 226 -7.76 21.52 15.73
C LEU A 226 -7.53 20.02 15.56
N CYS A 227 -6.35 19.60 15.13
CA CYS A 227 -6.04 18.18 14.94
C CYS A 227 -6.00 17.40 16.26
N LEU A 228 -5.47 17.99 17.34
CA LEU A 228 -5.34 17.30 18.63
C LEU A 228 -6.58 17.36 19.49
N ASP A 229 -7.16 18.54 19.65
CA ASP A 229 -8.19 18.78 20.66
C ASP A 229 -9.58 19.05 20.06
N GLY A 230 -9.65 19.73 18.92
CA GLY A 230 -10.90 20.21 18.33
C GLY A 230 -11.66 19.12 17.59
N LEU A 231 -10.95 18.21 16.93
CA LEU A 231 -11.52 17.20 16.05
C LEU A 231 -11.40 15.77 16.60
N SER A 232 -10.50 15.52 17.57
CA SER A 232 -10.18 14.20 18.12
C SER A 232 -11.33 13.45 18.79
N THR A 233 -12.45 14.10 19.05
CA THR A 233 -13.66 13.51 19.60
C THR A 233 -14.79 13.41 18.59
N PHE A 234 -14.49 13.73 17.35
CA PHE A 234 -15.46 13.92 16.29
C PHE A 234 -16.44 12.76 16.13
N TRP A 235 -15.94 11.58 15.91
CA TRP A 235 -16.78 10.44 15.63
C TRP A 235 -17.42 9.81 16.88
N ARG A 236 -16.92 10.15 18.09
CA ARG A 236 -17.58 9.82 19.37
C ARG A 236 -18.76 10.72 19.69
N LEU A 237 -18.80 11.94 19.12
CA LEU A 237 -19.82 12.96 19.38
C LEU A 237 -20.86 13.11 18.28
N GLY A 238 -20.71 12.35 17.18
CA GLY A 238 -21.59 12.37 16.01
C GLY A 238 -21.22 13.40 14.95
N ASP A 239 -21.77 13.20 13.74
CA ASP A 239 -21.49 14.00 12.53
C ASP A 239 -21.76 15.50 12.68
N ASP A 240 -22.65 15.89 13.60
CA ASP A 240 -23.12 17.28 13.76
C ASP A 240 -22.01 18.25 14.21
N LYS A 241 -21.08 17.81 15.06
CA LYS A 241 -20.02 18.67 15.59
C LYS A 241 -18.94 18.97 14.55
N LEU A 242 -18.55 17.97 13.76
CA LEU A 242 -17.62 18.18 12.66
C LEU A 242 -18.20 19.15 11.64
N THR A 243 -19.39 18.86 11.21
CA THR A 243 -20.14 19.72 10.28
C THR A 243 -20.17 21.16 10.79
N SER A 244 -20.37 21.38 12.10
CA SER A 244 -20.35 22.72 12.70
C SER A 244 -18.98 23.39 12.64
N ILE A 245 -17.89 22.68 12.96
CA ILE A 245 -16.52 23.20 12.89
C ILE A 245 -16.16 23.56 11.45
N PHE A 246 -16.39 22.64 10.51
CA PHE A 246 -16.08 22.87 9.10
C PHE A 246 -16.98 23.96 8.48
N LYS A 247 -18.24 24.09 8.89
CA LYS A 247 -19.08 25.25 8.52
C LYS A 247 -18.48 26.58 8.99
N GLY A 248 -17.91 26.61 10.19
CA GLY A 248 -17.21 27.79 10.71
C GLY A 248 -15.98 28.14 9.87
N ILE A 249 -15.15 27.16 9.56
CA ILE A 249 -13.96 27.35 8.70
C ILE A 249 -14.38 27.77 7.29
N GLN A 250 -15.37 27.10 6.72
CA GLN A 250 -15.91 27.44 5.40
C GLN A 250 -16.49 28.86 5.38
N GLY A 251 -17.19 29.29 6.42
CA GLY A 251 -17.68 30.66 6.56
C GLY A 251 -16.56 31.69 6.57
N ARG A 252 -15.44 31.43 7.26
CA ARG A 252 -14.22 32.27 7.22
C ARG A 252 -13.65 32.35 5.81
N LEU A 253 -13.53 31.22 5.14
CA LEU A 253 -12.99 31.12 3.78
C LEU A 253 -13.88 31.90 2.79
N VAL A 254 -15.20 31.65 2.79
CA VAL A 254 -16.14 32.34 1.90
C VAL A 254 -16.06 33.84 2.11
N LYS A 255 -16.03 34.32 3.35
CA LYS A 255 -15.88 35.75 3.65
C LYS A 255 -14.58 36.34 3.07
N ALA A 256 -13.50 35.58 3.13
CA ALA A 256 -12.19 36.01 2.62
C ALA A 256 -12.19 36.11 1.08
N ILE A 257 -12.74 35.09 0.38
CA ILE A 257 -12.66 35.00 -1.09
C ILE A 257 -13.79 35.68 -1.85
N THR A 258 -14.83 36.17 -1.15
CA THR A 258 -15.97 36.85 -1.81
C THR A 258 -15.50 38.09 -2.53
N GLY A 259 -15.73 38.11 -3.83
CA GLY A 259 -15.36 39.24 -4.70
C GLY A 259 -13.99 39.11 -5.36
N GLU A 260 -13.17 38.15 -4.93
CA GLU A 260 -11.84 37.93 -5.50
C GLU A 260 -11.87 37.37 -6.93
N ARG A 261 -10.83 37.66 -7.69
CA ARG A 261 -10.66 37.23 -9.09
C ARG A 261 -9.25 36.71 -9.35
N PRO A 262 -9.06 35.69 -10.25
CA PRO A 262 -10.11 34.94 -10.98
C PRO A 262 -10.95 34.07 -10.05
N ARG A 263 -12.19 33.75 -10.39
CA ARG A 263 -13.02 32.81 -9.62
C ARG A 263 -12.47 31.41 -9.74
N ILE A 264 -12.38 30.71 -8.63
CA ILE A 264 -12.05 29.28 -8.62
C ILE A 264 -13.35 28.49 -8.67
N ASN A 265 -13.58 27.80 -9.78
CA ASN A 265 -14.82 27.05 -10.03
C ASN A 265 -14.71 25.58 -9.62
N THR A 266 -13.51 25.01 -9.65
CA THR A 266 -13.29 23.58 -9.38
C THR A 266 -12.04 23.38 -8.55
N LEU A 267 -12.19 22.51 -7.56
CA LEU A 267 -11.13 22.00 -6.70
C LEU A 267 -11.03 20.50 -6.92
N ASN A 268 -9.99 20.07 -7.65
CA ASN A 268 -9.75 18.68 -7.96
C ASN A 268 -8.81 18.05 -6.92
N LEU A 269 -9.28 17.03 -6.22
CA LEU A 269 -8.50 16.30 -5.23
C LEU A 269 -7.98 14.99 -5.82
N SER A 270 -6.66 14.79 -5.79
CA SER A 270 -6.00 13.55 -6.15
C SER A 270 -5.35 12.96 -4.90
N VAL A 271 -5.81 11.80 -4.46
CA VAL A 271 -5.45 11.21 -3.18
C VAL A 271 -4.65 9.93 -3.41
N PHE A 272 -3.53 9.80 -2.74
CA PHE A 272 -2.68 8.62 -2.80
C PHE A 272 -2.45 8.04 -1.42
N GLY A 273 -2.27 6.72 -1.35
CA GLY A 273 -2.00 6.07 -0.07
C GLY A 273 -1.26 4.75 -0.20
N PHE A 274 -0.60 4.36 0.90
CA PHE A 274 0.03 3.05 1.03
C PHE A 274 -0.30 2.45 2.39
N SER A 275 -0.61 1.14 2.44
CA SER A 275 -0.84 0.42 3.72
C SER A 275 -1.98 1.04 4.54
N ARG A 276 -1.73 1.41 5.80
CA ARG A 276 -2.66 2.17 6.64
C ARG A 276 -2.90 3.58 6.10
N GLY A 277 -1.93 4.17 5.42
CA GLY A 277 -2.13 5.39 4.66
C GLY A 277 -3.15 5.24 3.53
N SER A 278 -3.29 4.06 2.92
CA SER A 278 -4.39 3.77 1.99
C SER A 278 -5.76 3.76 2.70
N ALA A 279 -5.82 3.25 3.92
CA ALA A 279 -7.05 3.30 4.73
C ALA A 279 -7.39 4.75 5.11
N GLU A 280 -6.38 5.54 5.52
CA GLU A 280 -6.54 6.99 5.79
C GLU A 280 -7.03 7.75 4.54
N ALA A 281 -6.46 7.46 3.37
CA ALA A 281 -6.86 8.05 2.09
C ALA A 281 -8.32 7.74 1.75
N ARG A 282 -8.78 6.52 1.97
CA ARG A 282 -10.18 6.11 1.79
C ARG A 282 -11.11 6.82 2.77
N THR A 283 -10.74 6.86 4.05
CA THR A 283 -11.48 7.56 5.10
C THR A 283 -11.53 9.06 4.82
N PHE A 284 -10.42 9.67 4.37
CA PHE A 284 -10.40 11.06 3.94
C PHE A 284 -11.43 11.33 2.83
N CYS A 285 -11.51 10.46 1.82
CA CYS A 285 -12.50 10.61 0.74
C CYS A 285 -13.95 10.57 1.25
N GLN A 286 -14.23 9.82 2.30
CA GLN A 286 -15.53 9.82 2.96
C GLN A 286 -15.77 11.09 3.79
N TRP A 287 -14.78 11.48 4.57
CA TRP A 287 -14.95 12.59 5.51
C TRP A 287 -15.01 13.96 4.82
N ILE A 288 -14.28 14.14 3.71
CA ILE A 288 -14.38 15.40 2.95
C ILE A 288 -15.78 15.61 2.37
N GLN A 289 -16.49 14.53 2.01
CA GLN A 289 -17.88 14.62 1.54
C GLN A 289 -18.84 15.05 2.64
N LYS A 290 -18.53 14.70 3.90
CA LYS A 290 -19.30 15.16 5.07
C LYS A 290 -18.93 16.59 5.46
N ALA A 291 -17.64 16.94 5.38
CA ALA A 291 -17.12 18.26 5.73
C ALA A 291 -17.53 19.35 4.72
N ALA A 292 -17.61 19.00 3.43
CA ALA A 292 -17.99 19.90 2.33
C ALA A 292 -19.42 19.60 1.86
N GLU A 293 -20.39 20.24 2.46
CA GLU A 293 -21.81 20.05 2.14
C GLU A 293 -22.05 20.25 0.63
N ASN A 294 -22.76 19.30 0.01
CA ASN A 294 -23.00 19.27 -1.44
C ASN A 294 -21.73 19.27 -2.30
N MET A 295 -20.62 18.81 -1.76
CA MET A 295 -19.32 18.83 -2.45
C MET A 295 -18.95 20.22 -2.96
N THR A 296 -19.14 21.24 -2.12
CA THR A 296 -18.75 22.61 -2.43
C THR A 296 -17.91 23.21 -1.30
N VAL A 297 -16.95 24.03 -1.68
CA VAL A 297 -16.14 24.84 -0.77
C VAL A 297 -16.17 26.28 -1.30
N GLY A 298 -16.99 27.15 -0.67
CA GLY A 298 -17.32 28.43 -1.23
C GLY A 298 -18.13 28.29 -2.53
N GLU A 299 -17.67 28.93 -3.60
CA GLU A 299 -18.25 28.80 -4.95
C GLU A 299 -17.64 27.64 -5.74
N ALA A 300 -16.56 27.03 -5.24
CA ALA A 300 -15.84 25.98 -5.95
C ALA A 300 -16.51 24.60 -5.75
N THR A 301 -16.75 23.89 -6.84
CA THR A 301 -17.13 22.48 -6.81
C THR A 301 -15.93 21.64 -6.45
N LEU A 302 -16.04 20.82 -5.40
CA LEU A 302 -15.02 19.88 -4.99
C LEU A 302 -15.21 18.55 -5.74
N LYS A 303 -14.16 18.07 -6.38
CA LYS A 303 -14.15 16.77 -7.08
C LYS A 303 -13.11 15.84 -6.46
N LEU A 304 -13.53 14.68 -5.99
CA LEU A 304 -12.64 13.56 -5.73
C LEU A 304 -12.21 12.97 -7.07
N HIS A 305 -11.14 13.53 -7.63
CA HIS A 305 -10.72 13.30 -9.01
C HIS A 305 -10.06 11.94 -9.18
N PHE A 306 -9.13 11.57 -8.29
CA PHE A 306 -8.38 10.33 -8.38
C PHE A 306 -8.05 9.77 -6.99
N LEU A 307 -8.15 8.44 -6.84
CA LEU A 307 -7.69 7.72 -5.66
C LEU A 307 -6.75 6.61 -6.10
N GLY A 308 -5.45 6.77 -5.86
CA GLY A 308 -4.40 5.79 -6.16
C GLY A 308 -3.86 5.15 -4.89
N ILE A 309 -4.13 3.88 -4.65
CA ILE A 309 -3.80 3.23 -3.38
C ILE A 309 -3.01 1.93 -3.59
N PHE A 310 -2.03 1.72 -2.70
CA PHE A 310 -1.20 0.52 -2.67
C PHE A 310 -1.54 -0.29 -1.43
N ASP A 311 -1.99 -1.51 -1.66
CA ASP A 311 -2.15 -2.60 -0.71
C ASP A 311 -2.78 -2.18 0.63
N THR A 312 -4.05 -1.79 0.60
CA THR A 312 -4.79 -1.28 1.75
C THR A 312 -4.82 -2.27 2.91
N VAL A 313 -4.24 -1.87 4.03
CA VAL A 313 -4.29 -2.62 5.30
C VAL A 313 -4.91 -1.72 6.35
N ALA A 314 -6.14 -2.02 6.78
CA ALA A 314 -6.80 -1.24 7.81
C ALA A 314 -6.07 -1.39 9.15
N SER A 315 -6.08 -2.56 9.72
CA SER A 315 -5.41 -2.93 11.00
C SER A 315 -5.33 -1.78 12.02
N VAL A 316 -6.47 -1.10 12.21
CA VAL A 316 -6.63 0.01 13.16
C VAL A 316 -7.16 -0.54 14.47
N GLY A 317 -6.58 -0.14 15.60
CA GLY A 317 -6.83 -0.72 16.91
C GLY A 317 -6.12 -2.05 17.09
N LEU A 318 -6.73 -3.02 17.76
CA LEU A 318 -6.15 -4.34 17.95
C LEU A 318 -6.08 -5.09 16.63
N ALA A 319 -4.85 -5.44 16.21
CA ALA A 319 -4.63 -6.19 15.00
C ALA A 319 -5.36 -7.54 15.03
N ASP A 320 -5.78 -8.03 13.85
CA ASP A 320 -6.48 -9.32 13.69
C ASP A 320 -5.63 -10.54 14.08
N SER A 321 -4.34 -10.34 14.30
CA SER A 321 -3.45 -11.35 14.89
C SER A 321 -3.77 -11.64 16.37
N SER A 322 -4.60 -10.80 17.02
CA SER A 322 -5.08 -11.06 18.38
C SER A 322 -6.45 -11.78 18.34
N PRO A 323 -6.75 -12.69 19.29
CA PRO A 323 -8.03 -13.42 19.33
C PRO A 323 -9.28 -12.55 19.46
N ILE A 324 -9.10 -11.31 19.91
CA ILE A 324 -10.19 -10.34 20.15
C ILE A 324 -10.11 -9.14 19.20
N GLY A 325 -9.10 -9.09 18.33
CA GLY A 325 -8.92 -7.99 17.38
C GLY A 325 -9.83 -8.15 16.17
N GLN A 326 -10.48 -7.06 15.75
CA GLN A 326 -11.32 -7.04 14.57
C GLN A 326 -10.66 -6.31 13.38
N GLY A 327 -9.54 -5.62 13.60
CA GLY A 327 -8.76 -4.94 12.56
C GLY A 327 -9.38 -3.69 11.96
N PHE A 328 -10.65 -3.41 12.28
CA PHE A 328 -11.42 -2.25 11.83
C PHE A 328 -12.02 -1.57 13.05
N GLN A 329 -11.23 -0.76 13.70
CA GLN A 329 -11.70 -0.01 14.85
C GLN A 329 -11.50 1.48 14.59
N ASP A 330 -12.09 2.29 15.43
CA ASP A 330 -11.85 3.71 15.44
C ASP A 330 -12.22 4.39 14.11
N TRP A 331 -11.36 5.21 13.56
CA TRP A 331 -11.58 5.97 12.33
C TRP A 331 -11.73 5.10 11.06
N ALA A 332 -11.35 3.82 11.10
CA ALA A 332 -11.51 2.88 9.98
C ALA A 332 -12.84 2.11 10.02
N ASP A 333 -13.65 2.25 11.07
CA ASP A 333 -14.93 1.53 11.20
C ASP A 333 -15.99 2.12 10.28
N GLY A 334 -16.38 1.36 9.25
CA GLY A 334 -17.44 1.72 8.30
C GLY A 334 -17.14 2.91 7.38
N THR A 335 -15.95 3.48 7.44
CA THR A 335 -15.60 4.72 6.71
C THR A 335 -14.68 4.52 5.50
N MET A 336 -14.32 3.27 5.19
CA MET A 336 -13.41 2.97 4.09
C MET A 336 -14.11 2.62 2.76
N ASP A 337 -15.43 2.63 2.71
CA ASP A 337 -16.17 2.45 1.47
C ASP A 337 -15.89 3.60 0.50
N ILE A 338 -15.54 3.25 -0.73
CA ILE A 338 -15.16 4.25 -1.75
C ILE A 338 -16.42 4.74 -2.45
N HIS A 339 -16.76 6.00 -2.24
CA HIS A 339 -17.89 6.65 -2.89
C HIS A 339 -17.49 8.01 -3.46
N GLY A 340 -18.13 8.42 -4.55
CA GLY A 340 -17.99 9.75 -5.12
C GLY A 340 -16.62 10.06 -5.73
N VAL A 341 -15.74 9.06 -5.89
CA VAL A 341 -14.44 9.21 -6.53
C VAL A 341 -14.59 8.97 -8.04
N THR A 342 -14.03 9.89 -8.84
CA THR A 342 -14.13 9.80 -10.31
C THR A 342 -13.39 8.57 -10.85
N GLN A 343 -12.21 8.26 -10.31
CA GLN A 343 -11.42 7.11 -10.69
C GLN A 343 -10.62 6.56 -9.50
N THR A 344 -10.71 5.26 -9.28
CA THR A 344 -9.93 4.57 -8.24
C THR A 344 -9.02 3.51 -8.87
N VAL A 345 -7.76 3.47 -8.43
CA VAL A 345 -6.79 2.44 -8.78
C VAL A 345 -6.20 1.85 -7.50
N HIS A 346 -6.35 0.55 -7.33
CA HIS A 346 -5.85 -0.18 -6.18
C HIS A 346 -4.95 -1.34 -6.60
N TYR A 347 -3.74 -1.36 -6.11
CA TYR A 347 -2.78 -2.45 -6.32
C TYR A 347 -2.65 -3.31 -5.07
N VAL A 348 -2.71 -4.62 -5.23
CA VAL A 348 -2.83 -5.62 -4.16
C VAL A 348 -1.67 -6.61 -4.21
N ALA A 349 -1.02 -6.84 -3.08
CA ALA A 349 0.10 -7.76 -2.94
C ALA A 349 -0.37 -9.22 -2.85
N ALA A 350 0.14 -10.06 -3.73
CA ALA A 350 -0.19 -11.50 -3.75
C ALA A 350 0.58 -12.33 -2.72
N HIS A 351 1.81 -11.91 -2.37
CA HIS A 351 2.73 -12.71 -1.53
C HIS A 351 2.91 -12.16 -0.12
N GLU A 352 1.98 -11.33 0.35
CA GLU A 352 1.97 -10.90 1.75
C GLU A 352 1.45 -12.04 2.64
N ILE A 353 2.29 -12.53 3.54
CA ILE A 353 2.00 -13.69 4.39
C ILE A 353 1.85 -13.35 5.88
N ARG A 354 2.13 -12.13 6.29
CA ARG A 354 1.95 -11.69 7.68
C ARG A 354 0.49 -11.60 8.06
N GLN A 355 0.14 -12.16 9.21
CA GLN A 355 -1.24 -12.22 9.71
C GLN A 355 -1.78 -10.83 10.06
N SER A 356 -0.91 -9.93 10.52
CA SER A 356 -1.23 -8.55 10.88
C SER A 356 -1.47 -7.63 9.67
N PHE A 357 -1.32 -8.16 8.43
CA PHE A 357 -1.51 -7.40 7.18
C PHE A 357 -2.66 -7.96 6.32
N PRO A 358 -3.88 -8.09 6.87
CA PRO A 358 -5.03 -8.48 6.07
C PRO A 358 -5.33 -7.41 5.02
N LEU A 359 -5.77 -7.84 3.85
CA LEU A 359 -6.12 -6.94 2.76
C LEU A 359 -7.53 -6.40 2.95
N SER A 360 -7.71 -5.09 2.77
CA SER A 360 -9.02 -4.46 2.56
C SER A 360 -9.19 -4.15 1.08
N THR A 361 -10.04 -4.92 0.39
CA THR A 361 -10.28 -4.73 -1.05
C THR A 361 -11.00 -3.40 -1.34
N ALA A 362 -11.02 -3.00 -2.60
CA ALA A 362 -11.78 -1.82 -3.03
C ALA A 362 -13.31 -2.09 -3.12
N ARG A 363 -13.77 -3.32 -2.85
CA ARG A 363 -15.20 -3.69 -2.90
C ARG A 363 -15.98 -3.04 -1.76
N ILE A 364 -17.17 -2.56 -2.08
CA ILE A 364 -18.12 -2.05 -1.10
C ILE A 364 -18.81 -3.23 -0.43
N ARG A 365 -18.66 -3.37 0.88
CA ARG A 365 -19.32 -4.41 1.71
C ARG A 365 -19.22 -5.81 1.12
N ALA A 366 -18.07 -6.15 0.57
CA ALA A 366 -17.80 -7.45 -0.06
C ALA A 366 -18.71 -7.81 -1.25
N LYS A 367 -19.41 -6.87 -1.86
CA LYS A 367 -20.41 -7.15 -2.89
C LYS A 367 -20.00 -6.70 -4.28
N SER A 368 -19.70 -5.42 -4.45
CA SER A 368 -19.45 -4.83 -5.78
C SER A 368 -18.31 -3.82 -5.71
N TYR A 369 -17.66 -3.61 -6.82
CA TYR A 369 -16.70 -2.53 -6.95
C TYR A 369 -17.42 -1.19 -7.13
N PRO A 370 -16.88 -0.10 -6.59
CA PRO A 370 -17.35 1.24 -6.92
C PRO A 370 -17.20 1.49 -8.42
N PRO A 371 -18.04 2.35 -9.01
CA PRO A 371 -17.86 2.76 -10.39
C PRO A 371 -16.42 3.26 -10.67
N ASN A 372 -15.91 3.00 -11.86
CA ASN A 372 -14.59 3.47 -12.30
C ASN A 372 -13.41 3.03 -11.40
N THR A 373 -13.52 1.84 -10.82
CA THR A 373 -12.48 1.25 -9.97
C THR A 373 -11.71 0.18 -10.73
N LYS A 374 -10.39 0.26 -10.68
CA LYS A 374 -9.46 -0.80 -11.09
C LYS A 374 -8.78 -1.39 -9.86
N GLU A 375 -8.79 -2.70 -9.76
CA GLU A 375 -8.02 -3.42 -8.75
C GLU A 375 -7.13 -4.45 -9.43
N PHE A 376 -5.83 -4.44 -9.14
CA PHE A 376 -4.85 -5.33 -9.77
C PHE A 376 -4.08 -6.10 -8.70
N VAL A 377 -3.92 -7.40 -8.93
CA VAL A 377 -3.12 -8.29 -8.08
C VAL A 377 -1.71 -8.39 -8.64
N TYR A 378 -0.74 -7.86 -7.91
CA TYR A 378 0.68 -7.88 -8.28
C TYR A 378 1.42 -8.98 -7.53
N PRO A 379 2.43 -9.62 -8.15
CA PRO A 379 3.38 -10.44 -7.41
C PRO A 379 4.21 -9.55 -6.48
N GLY A 380 4.57 -10.07 -5.32
CA GLY A 380 5.35 -9.36 -4.33
C GLY A 380 4.66 -9.29 -2.96
N ALA A 381 5.43 -8.97 -1.92
CA ALA A 381 4.96 -8.66 -0.59
C ALA A 381 4.48 -7.20 -0.50
N HIS A 382 3.93 -6.82 0.62
CA HIS A 382 3.37 -5.49 0.89
C HIS A 382 4.26 -4.31 0.42
N SER A 383 5.52 -4.30 0.86
CA SER A 383 6.46 -3.24 0.49
C SER A 383 7.12 -3.45 -0.89
N ASP A 384 6.93 -4.60 -1.53
CA ASP A 384 7.22 -4.76 -2.96
C ASP A 384 6.23 -3.99 -3.84
N LEU A 385 5.08 -3.61 -3.28
CA LEU A 385 4.10 -2.76 -3.98
C LEU A 385 4.20 -1.30 -3.58
N GLY A 386 4.19 -1.02 -2.28
CA GLY A 386 4.16 0.36 -1.79
C GLY A 386 5.53 1.01 -1.65
N GLY A 387 6.61 0.27 -1.82
CA GLY A 387 7.96 0.74 -1.50
C GLY A 387 8.27 0.60 0.00
N GLY A 388 9.42 1.10 0.40
CA GLY A 388 9.87 1.06 1.80
C GLY A 388 11.00 0.07 2.08
N TYR A 389 11.32 -0.85 1.17
CA TYR A 389 12.53 -1.64 1.29
C TYR A 389 13.75 -0.85 0.82
N PRO A 390 14.85 -0.82 1.61
CA PRO A 390 16.11 -0.30 1.11
C PRO A 390 16.74 -1.27 0.10
N SER A 391 17.57 -0.73 -0.78
CA SER A 391 18.39 -1.54 -1.68
C SER A 391 19.23 -2.54 -0.89
N LYS A 392 19.36 -3.75 -1.41
CA LYS A 392 20.05 -4.91 -0.81
C LYS A 392 19.33 -5.56 0.38
N SER A 393 18.15 -5.08 0.79
CA SER A 393 17.33 -5.81 1.75
C SER A 393 17.09 -7.23 1.27
N GLN A 394 17.34 -8.21 2.12
CA GLN A 394 17.29 -9.64 1.78
C GLN A 394 18.03 -9.99 0.46
N GLY A 395 19.11 -9.27 0.18
CA GLY A 395 19.93 -9.45 -1.03
C GLY A 395 19.26 -9.09 -2.35
N LYS A 396 18.15 -8.33 -2.32
CA LYS A 396 17.40 -7.90 -3.49
C LYS A 396 17.70 -6.42 -3.82
N GLY A 397 17.40 -5.99 -5.04
CA GLY A 397 17.70 -4.63 -5.45
C GLY A 397 19.21 -4.30 -5.39
N VAL A 398 20.09 -5.24 -5.73
CA VAL A 398 21.55 -5.09 -5.63
C VAL A 398 22.07 -3.94 -6.52
N ALA A 399 21.44 -3.71 -7.66
CA ALA A 399 21.77 -2.61 -8.57
C ALA A 399 21.20 -1.24 -8.09
N GLY A 400 20.59 -1.18 -6.93
CA GLY A 400 20.00 0.04 -6.39
C GLY A 400 18.46 0.03 -6.40
N ARG A 401 17.85 1.17 -6.04
CA ARG A 401 16.39 1.33 -5.96
C ARG A 401 15.67 0.93 -7.26
N THR A 402 16.24 1.26 -8.42
CA THR A 402 15.66 0.96 -9.73
C THR A 402 15.43 -0.53 -9.98
N ALA A 403 16.13 -1.39 -9.25
CA ALA A 403 16.01 -2.85 -9.32
C ALA A 403 15.12 -3.44 -8.21
N LEU A 404 14.44 -2.62 -7.40
CA LEU A 404 13.43 -3.07 -6.45
C LEU A 404 12.09 -3.31 -7.14
N LEU A 405 11.40 -4.39 -6.78
CA LEU A 405 10.12 -4.76 -7.42
C LEU A 405 9.08 -3.64 -7.33
N SER A 406 9.13 -2.82 -6.29
CA SER A 406 8.22 -1.68 -6.08
C SER A 406 8.26 -0.63 -7.20
N GLN A 407 9.30 -0.61 -8.03
CA GLN A 407 9.37 0.28 -9.19
C GLN A 407 8.34 -0.06 -10.27
N ILE A 408 7.93 -1.32 -10.38
CA ILE A 408 6.90 -1.75 -11.34
C ILE A 408 5.54 -1.13 -11.02
N PRO A 409 4.95 -1.35 -9.82
CA PRO A 409 3.68 -0.71 -9.46
C PRO A 409 3.79 0.83 -9.34
N LEU A 410 4.96 1.38 -9.00
CA LEU A 410 5.16 2.83 -9.04
C LEU A 410 4.93 3.37 -10.45
N MET A 411 5.58 2.77 -11.44
CA MET A 411 5.45 3.20 -12.84
C MET A 411 4.03 3.04 -13.35
N ASP A 412 3.37 1.93 -13.02
CA ASP A 412 2.01 1.71 -13.45
C ASP A 412 1.05 2.74 -12.81
N MET A 413 1.19 3.05 -11.52
CA MET A 413 0.38 4.08 -10.84
C MET A 413 0.66 5.49 -11.40
N TYR A 414 1.91 5.80 -11.71
CA TYR A 414 2.28 7.06 -12.33
C TYR A 414 1.56 7.26 -13.67
N PHE A 415 1.54 6.23 -14.54
CA PHE A 415 0.84 6.32 -15.81
C PHE A 415 -0.68 6.33 -15.68
N GLU A 416 -1.25 5.58 -14.74
CA GLU A 416 -2.68 5.63 -14.43
C GLU A 416 -3.09 7.04 -13.96
N ALA A 417 -2.31 7.65 -13.09
CA ALA A 417 -2.56 9.00 -12.60
C ALA A 417 -2.40 10.06 -13.70
N LEU A 418 -1.38 9.96 -14.54
CA LEU A 418 -1.21 10.85 -15.71
C LEU A 418 -2.37 10.72 -16.68
N ALA A 419 -2.80 9.50 -16.99
CA ALA A 419 -3.93 9.24 -17.88
C ALA A 419 -5.25 9.80 -17.31
N ALA A 420 -5.41 9.76 -15.99
CA ALA A 420 -6.54 10.39 -15.31
C ALA A 420 -6.48 11.93 -15.31
N GLY A 421 -5.36 12.54 -15.69
CA GLY A 421 -5.19 13.99 -15.68
C GLY A 421 -4.70 14.56 -14.35
N VAL A 422 -4.20 13.71 -13.44
CA VAL A 422 -3.53 14.16 -12.22
C VAL A 422 -2.32 15.01 -12.58
N ARG A 423 -2.08 16.08 -11.84
CA ARG A 423 -1.02 17.06 -12.12
C ARG A 423 0.38 16.55 -11.72
N LEU A 424 0.74 15.36 -12.19
CA LEU A 424 2.11 14.89 -12.14
C LEU A 424 2.94 15.53 -13.26
N ARG A 425 4.24 15.72 -13.02
CA ARG A 425 5.19 16.14 -14.06
C ARG A 425 5.36 15.00 -15.06
N ASP A 426 5.36 15.34 -16.33
CA ASP A 426 5.83 14.42 -17.37
C ASP A 426 7.36 14.16 -17.17
N LYS A 427 7.86 13.03 -17.62
CA LYS A 427 9.29 12.68 -17.44
C LYS A 427 10.25 13.79 -17.90
N SER A 428 9.90 14.50 -18.95
CA SER A 428 10.67 15.66 -19.47
C SER A 428 10.64 16.90 -18.59
N GLU A 429 9.69 16.98 -17.65
CA GLU A 429 9.56 18.10 -16.69
C GLU A 429 10.21 17.80 -15.34
N MET A 430 10.66 16.55 -15.14
CA MET A 430 11.29 16.13 -13.89
C MET A 430 12.74 16.58 -13.84
N ASP A 431 13.19 17.03 -12.68
CA ASP A 431 14.61 17.16 -12.40
C ASP A 431 15.27 15.78 -12.24
N ALA A 432 16.59 15.71 -12.32
CA ALA A 432 17.33 14.46 -12.31
C ALA A 432 17.13 13.61 -11.02
N VAL A 433 16.78 14.25 -9.89
CA VAL A 433 16.54 13.56 -8.61
C VAL A 433 15.21 12.85 -8.67
N VAL A 434 14.15 13.55 -9.07
CA VAL A 434 12.80 12.97 -9.20
C VAL A 434 12.77 11.95 -10.33
N GLU A 435 13.37 12.24 -11.50
CA GLU A 435 13.41 11.33 -12.66
C GLU A 435 14.04 9.98 -12.29
N ARG A 436 15.06 9.97 -11.44
CA ARG A 436 15.73 8.74 -10.98
C ARG A 436 14.76 7.78 -10.29
N ASP A 437 13.81 8.31 -9.50
CA ASP A 437 12.82 7.50 -8.80
C ASP A 437 11.82 6.82 -9.76
N PHE A 438 11.72 7.30 -11.00
CA PHE A 438 10.86 6.75 -12.06
C PHE A 438 11.63 5.95 -13.12
N LYS A 439 12.79 5.42 -12.75
CA LYS A 439 13.56 4.48 -13.58
C LYS A 439 13.32 3.05 -13.12
N VAL A 440 13.21 2.14 -14.08
CA VAL A 440 13.12 0.70 -13.86
C VAL A 440 14.36 0.05 -14.46
N ASP A 441 15.00 -0.80 -13.68
CA ASP A 441 16.13 -1.61 -14.15
C ASP A 441 15.66 -2.54 -15.27
N PRO A 442 16.38 -2.63 -16.41
CA PRO A 442 15.96 -3.46 -17.55
C PRO A 442 15.84 -4.95 -17.22
N ASP A 443 16.69 -5.47 -16.33
CA ASP A 443 16.61 -6.88 -15.92
C ASP A 443 15.37 -7.16 -15.05
N LEU A 444 15.01 -6.22 -14.17
CA LEU A 444 13.76 -6.28 -13.41
C LEU A 444 12.55 -6.23 -14.35
N ASP A 445 12.54 -5.27 -15.29
CA ASP A 445 11.44 -5.07 -16.22
C ASP A 445 11.20 -6.32 -17.08
N LYS A 446 12.29 -6.91 -17.59
CA LYS A 446 12.24 -8.18 -18.32
C LYS A 446 11.75 -9.33 -17.45
N ALA A 447 12.31 -9.50 -16.25
CA ALA A 447 11.94 -10.59 -15.34
C ALA A 447 10.46 -10.52 -14.93
N PHE A 448 9.97 -9.31 -14.68
CA PHE A 448 8.55 -9.08 -14.38
C PHE A 448 7.65 -9.40 -15.58
N SER A 449 8.02 -8.96 -16.77
CA SER A 449 7.27 -9.24 -18.00
C SER A 449 7.20 -10.73 -18.31
N ASP A 450 8.31 -11.44 -18.16
CA ASP A 450 8.38 -12.90 -18.33
C ASP A 450 7.49 -13.63 -17.29
N TYR A 451 7.53 -13.18 -16.02
CA TYR A 451 6.67 -13.73 -14.96
C TYR A 451 5.19 -13.46 -15.24
N ALA A 452 4.82 -12.24 -15.63
CA ALA A 452 3.45 -11.88 -15.94
C ALA A 452 2.89 -12.69 -17.13
N ALA A 453 3.70 -12.87 -18.18
CA ALA A 453 3.34 -13.70 -19.33
C ALA A 453 3.15 -15.17 -18.94
N TRP A 454 4.03 -15.71 -18.12
CA TRP A 454 3.95 -17.09 -17.63
C TRP A 454 2.68 -17.31 -16.78
N THR A 455 2.42 -16.44 -15.79
CA THR A 455 1.25 -16.56 -14.92
C THR A 455 -0.07 -16.43 -15.69
N LYS A 456 -0.14 -15.49 -16.64
CA LYS A 456 -1.30 -15.31 -17.51
C LYS A 456 -1.60 -16.56 -18.36
N ALA A 457 -0.57 -17.24 -18.85
CA ALA A 457 -0.73 -18.49 -19.57
C ALA A 457 -1.23 -19.62 -18.67
N GLN A 458 -0.72 -19.70 -17.44
CA GLN A 458 -1.08 -20.74 -16.46
C GLN A 458 -2.48 -20.51 -15.84
N GLU A 459 -2.90 -19.26 -15.64
CA GLU A 459 -4.19 -18.92 -15.04
C GLU A 459 -5.37 -19.57 -15.79
N LYS A 460 -5.29 -19.65 -17.11
CA LYS A 460 -6.30 -20.32 -17.96
C LYS A 460 -6.40 -21.83 -17.71
N GLN A 461 -5.31 -22.45 -17.26
CA GLN A 461 -5.23 -23.91 -17.06
C GLN A 461 -5.53 -24.31 -15.61
N ASN A 462 -5.29 -23.43 -14.64
CA ASN A 462 -5.33 -23.73 -13.22
C ASN A 462 -6.25 -22.76 -12.45
N ALA A 463 -7.40 -22.41 -13.03
CA ALA A 463 -8.37 -21.57 -12.35
C ALA A 463 -8.69 -22.14 -10.96
N VAL A 464 -8.28 -21.44 -9.90
CA VAL A 464 -8.62 -21.78 -8.52
C VAL A 464 -10.09 -21.43 -8.31
N ASN A 465 -10.95 -22.43 -8.34
CA ASN A 465 -12.38 -22.25 -8.13
C ASN A 465 -12.69 -22.13 -6.63
N GLY A 466 -13.56 -21.23 -6.27
CA GLY A 466 -14.11 -21.11 -4.92
C GLY A 466 -13.57 -19.91 -4.12
N GLY A 467 -14.12 -18.77 -4.36
CA GLY A 467 -13.85 -17.51 -3.67
C GLY A 467 -14.07 -16.32 -4.59
N GLU A 468 -13.90 -15.14 -4.03
CA GLU A 468 -13.99 -13.92 -4.80
C GLU A 468 -12.80 -13.77 -5.77
N PRO A 469 -12.93 -13.07 -6.89
CA PRO A 469 -11.90 -13.00 -7.92
C PRO A 469 -10.53 -12.54 -7.45
N VAL A 470 -10.46 -11.50 -6.60
CA VAL A 470 -9.20 -11.01 -6.03
C VAL A 470 -8.53 -12.07 -5.16
N GLN A 471 -9.31 -12.76 -4.32
CA GLN A 471 -8.80 -13.83 -3.45
C GLN A 471 -8.28 -15.00 -4.28
N ASN A 472 -9.00 -15.40 -5.34
CA ASN A 472 -8.60 -16.49 -6.22
C ASN A 472 -7.28 -16.18 -6.93
N ARG A 473 -7.07 -14.95 -7.40
CA ARG A 473 -5.81 -14.52 -8.01
C ARG A 473 -4.66 -14.49 -7.01
N MET A 474 -4.90 -13.97 -5.82
CA MET A 474 -3.90 -13.99 -4.75
C MET A 474 -3.51 -15.43 -4.36
N ARG A 475 -4.50 -16.34 -4.20
CA ARG A 475 -4.27 -17.76 -3.92
C ARG A 475 -3.47 -18.42 -5.03
N TYR A 476 -3.82 -18.17 -6.27
CA TYR A 476 -3.09 -18.68 -7.42
C TYR A 476 -1.61 -18.28 -7.40
N HIS A 477 -1.31 -16.99 -7.21
CA HIS A 477 0.08 -16.53 -7.09
C HIS A 477 0.80 -17.12 -5.88
N MET A 478 0.10 -17.28 -4.75
CA MET A 478 0.66 -17.91 -3.56
C MET A 478 1.00 -19.38 -3.80
N GLU A 479 0.16 -20.14 -4.52
CA GLU A 479 0.46 -21.52 -4.87
C GLU A 479 1.67 -21.65 -5.80
N LEU A 480 1.89 -20.70 -6.72
CA LEU A 480 3.11 -20.64 -7.52
C LEU A 480 4.34 -20.36 -6.65
N TYR A 481 4.22 -19.49 -5.65
CA TYR A 481 5.26 -19.22 -4.68
C TYR A 481 5.58 -20.46 -3.82
N TRP A 482 4.58 -21.22 -3.36
CA TRP A 482 4.79 -22.47 -2.66
C TRP A 482 5.52 -23.51 -3.52
N ARG A 483 5.19 -23.63 -4.81
CA ARG A 483 5.91 -24.50 -5.76
C ARG A 483 7.39 -24.13 -5.85
N TRP A 484 7.65 -22.81 -5.96
CA TRP A 484 9.02 -22.32 -5.98
C TRP A 484 9.75 -22.61 -4.66
N ARG A 485 9.15 -22.31 -3.51
CA ARG A 485 9.73 -22.63 -2.19
C ARG A 485 10.04 -24.12 -2.06
N ALA A 486 9.12 -24.98 -2.44
CA ALA A 486 9.32 -26.43 -2.44
C ALA A 486 10.48 -26.88 -3.35
N SER A 487 10.77 -26.17 -4.46
CA SER A 487 11.94 -26.43 -5.31
C SER A 487 13.27 -26.09 -4.63
N LYS A 488 13.25 -25.35 -3.51
CA LYS A 488 14.42 -24.95 -2.69
C LYS A 488 14.47 -25.71 -1.35
N ALA A 489 13.85 -26.89 -1.29
CA ALA A 489 13.62 -27.63 -0.04
C ALA A 489 14.89 -28.11 0.69
N ASP A 490 16.02 -28.30 0.02
CA ASP A 490 17.28 -28.63 0.71
C ASP A 490 18.06 -27.37 1.10
N GLU A 491 18.80 -27.45 2.21
CA GLU A 491 19.55 -26.34 2.77
C GLU A 491 20.61 -25.78 1.80
N ALA A 492 21.28 -26.64 1.07
CA ALA A 492 22.34 -26.25 0.16
C ALA A 492 21.76 -25.45 -1.02
N THR A 493 20.63 -25.89 -1.60
CA THR A 493 19.94 -25.20 -2.67
C THR A 493 19.38 -23.86 -2.18
N PHE A 494 18.81 -23.80 -0.99
CA PHE A 494 18.30 -22.55 -0.42
C PHE A 494 19.43 -21.54 -0.20
N LYS A 495 20.51 -21.95 0.45
CA LYS A 495 21.68 -21.07 0.70
C LYS A 495 22.49 -20.74 -0.57
N ALA A 496 22.26 -21.48 -1.66
CA ALA A 496 22.86 -21.17 -2.96
C ALA A 496 22.13 -20.07 -3.74
N MET A 497 20.92 -19.67 -3.33
CA MET A 497 20.15 -18.59 -3.95
C MET A 497 20.96 -17.29 -4.02
N SER A 498 20.71 -16.50 -5.08
CA SER A 498 21.37 -15.21 -5.28
C SER A 498 21.03 -14.23 -4.16
N SER A 499 19.76 -14.13 -3.78
CA SER A 499 19.30 -13.31 -2.67
C SER A 499 20.00 -13.65 -1.36
N TYR A 500 20.06 -14.94 -1.00
CA TYR A 500 20.73 -15.38 0.22
C TYR A 500 22.22 -14.99 0.24
N LYS A 501 22.93 -15.22 -0.86
CA LYS A 501 24.37 -14.87 -0.97
C LYS A 501 24.64 -13.38 -0.92
N ASN A 502 23.75 -12.57 -1.47
CA ASN A 502 23.89 -11.10 -1.50
C ASN A 502 23.37 -10.42 -0.23
N SER A 503 22.74 -11.17 0.65
CA SER A 503 22.19 -10.68 1.92
C SER A 503 23.25 -10.42 2.97
N THR A 504 22.94 -9.53 3.91
CA THR A 504 23.69 -9.40 5.16
C THR A 504 23.59 -10.67 5.98
N LYS A 505 24.49 -10.87 6.93
CA LYS A 505 24.42 -12.04 7.85
C LYS A 505 23.09 -12.06 8.62
N GLN A 506 22.56 -10.89 8.98
CA GLN A 506 21.27 -10.79 9.64
C GLN A 506 20.14 -11.27 8.71
N ASP A 507 20.09 -10.76 7.49
CA ASP A 507 19.07 -11.21 6.51
C ASP A 507 19.19 -12.70 6.19
N GLN A 508 20.43 -13.24 6.10
CA GLN A 508 20.64 -14.68 5.89
C GLN A 508 20.02 -15.50 7.01
N GLN A 509 20.20 -15.06 8.26
CA GLN A 509 19.60 -15.72 9.42
C GLN A 509 18.08 -15.61 9.39
N ASP A 510 17.56 -14.42 9.13
CA ASP A 510 16.12 -14.15 9.09
C ASP A 510 15.42 -14.94 7.97
N LEU A 511 16.05 -15.03 6.78
CA LEU A 511 15.56 -15.85 5.67
C LEU A 511 15.61 -17.35 5.97
N TRP A 512 16.70 -17.83 6.62
CA TRP A 512 16.80 -19.22 6.99
C TRP A 512 15.73 -19.63 8.00
N GLU A 513 15.44 -18.79 8.97
CA GLU A 513 14.38 -19.05 9.94
C GLU A 513 13.00 -19.05 9.31
N SER A 514 12.76 -18.14 8.37
CA SER A 514 11.55 -18.14 7.57
C SER A 514 11.42 -19.44 6.74
N GLU A 515 12.53 -19.95 6.24
CA GLU A 515 12.56 -21.25 5.56
C GLU A 515 12.24 -22.42 6.51
N LEU A 516 12.74 -22.40 7.74
CA LEU A 516 12.41 -23.43 8.73
C LEU A 516 10.91 -23.44 9.07
N ASP A 517 10.25 -22.30 9.11
CA ASP A 517 8.80 -22.23 9.28
C ASP A 517 8.05 -22.85 8.11
N TRP A 518 8.47 -22.51 6.87
CA TRP A 518 7.90 -23.15 5.68
C TRP A 518 8.02 -24.68 5.72
N ARG A 519 9.20 -25.20 6.09
CA ARG A 519 9.42 -26.64 6.22
C ARG A 519 8.53 -27.28 7.29
N ALA A 520 8.29 -26.57 8.39
CA ALA A 520 7.37 -27.04 9.43
C ALA A 520 5.93 -27.13 8.89
N ASP A 521 5.48 -26.14 8.12
CA ASP A 521 4.15 -26.17 7.49
C ASP A 521 4.04 -27.29 6.45
N VAL A 522 5.07 -27.48 5.62
CA VAL A 522 5.15 -28.61 4.67
C VAL A 522 5.02 -29.94 5.39
N LYS A 523 5.79 -30.13 6.45
CA LYS A 523 5.74 -31.37 7.25
C LYS A 523 4.35 -31.58 7.84
N ALA A 524 3.76 -30.56 8.43
CA ALA A 524 2.40 -30.63 9.00
C ALA A 524 1.36 -31.00 7.91
N ALA A 525 1.45 -30.41 6.72
CA ALA A 525 0.56 -30.72 5.61
C ALA A 525 0.72 -32.17 5.10
N GLN A 526 1.97 -32.62 4.98
CA GLN A 526 2.26 -34.00 4.58
C GLN A 526 1.79 -35.04 5.61
N ASP A 527 2.00 -34.77 6.91
CA ASP A 527 1.58 -35.65 7.97
C ASP A 527 0.06 -35.72 8.09
N ALA A 528 -0.64 -34.59 7.99
CA ALA A 528 -2.11 -34.53 7.98
C ALA A 528 -2.73 -35.21 6.74
N SER A 529 -1.97 -35.35 5.66
CA SER A 529 -2.42 -36.03 4.41
C SER A 529 -2.23 -37.55 4.46
N LYS A 530 -1.69 -38.09 5.56
CA LYS A 530 -1.54 -39.52 5.76
C LYS A 530 -2.61 -40.07 6.69
N PRO A 531 -3.08 -41.30 6.49
CA PRO A 531 -3.92 -41.96 7.48
C PRO A 531 -3.15 -42.13 8.81
N THR A 532 -3.87 -42.01 9.92
CA THR A 532 -3.31 -42.14 11.26
C THR A 532 -3.90 -43.32 11.99
N GLN A 533 -3.07 -44.01 12.79
CA GLN A 533 -3.53 -45.11 13.66
C GLN A 533 -3.86 -44.55 15.04
N VAL A 534 -5.12 -44.65 15.45
CA VAL A 534 -5.60 -44.20 16.76
C VAL A 534 -6.03 -45.43 17.59
N PHE A 535 -5.53 -45.52 18.82
CA PHE A 535 -5.96 -46.58 19.71
C PHE A 535 -7.40 -46.32 20.21
N ASN A 536 -8.31 -47.23 19.84
CA ASN A 536 -9.64 -47.26 20.38
C ASN A 536 -9.67 -47.99 21.71
N ALA A 537 -9.68 -47.24 22.81
CA ALA A 537 -9.64 -47.78 24.15
C ALA A 537 -10.83 -48.72 24.50
N ARG A 538 -11.99 -48.50 23.84
CA ARG A 538 -13.17 -49.36 24.06
C ARG A 538 -13.07 -50.70 23.33
N ALA A 539 -12.42 -50.72 22.18
CA ALA A 539 -12.27 -51.92 21.36
C ALA A 539 -10.93 -52.61 21.60
N GLY A 540 -9.97 -51.99 22.28
CA GLY A 540 -8.64 -52.53 22.54
C GLY A 540 -7.76 -52.68 21.29
N VAL A 541 -8.08 -52.01 20.19
CA VAL A 541 -7.39 -52.13 18.90
C VAL A 541 -7.05 -50.76 18.31
N PHE A 542 -6.01 -50.74 17.46
CA PHE A 542 -5.74 -49.58 16.65
C PHE A 542 -6.69 -49.53 15.46
N VAL A 543 -7.29 -48.36 15.25
CA VAL A 543 -8.18 -48.11 14.12
C VAL A 543 -7.55 -47.03 13.23
N GLU A 544 -7.51 -47.29 11.95
CA GLU A 544 -7.02 -46.34 10.97
C GLU A 544 -8.06 -45.22 10.79
N GLN A 545 -7.63 -43.98 10.98
CA GLN A 545 -8.42 -42.80 10.66
C GLN A 545 -7.99 -42.23 9.30
N PRO A 546 -8.94 -41.72 8.49
CA PRO A 546 -8.62 -41.14 7.22
C PRO A 546 -7.77 -39.86 7.39
N PRO A 547 -7.08 -39.43 6.33
CA PRO A 547 -6.33 -38.19 6.35
C PRO A 547 -7.19 -36.99 6.81
N ALA A 548 -6.62 -36.16 7.68
CA ALA A 548 -7.31 -35.00 8.28
C ALA A 548 -6.84 -33.66 7.70
N ALA A 549 -6.13 -33.69 6.56
CA ALA A 549 -5.62 -32.45 5.92
C ALA A 549 -6.78 -31.53 5.50
N ASP A 550 -6.68 -30.27 5.86
CA ASP A 550 -7.56 -29.23 5.42
C ASP A 550 -7.28 -28.84 3.92
N GLU A 551 -8.06 -27.93 3.38
CA GLU A 551 -7.92 -27.54 1.97
C GLU A 551 -6.59 -26.85 1.69
N VAL A 552 -6.08 -26.03 2.60
CA VAL A 552 -4.78 -25.34 2.45
C VAL A 552 -3.65 -26.37 2.46
N GLN A 553 -3.68 -27.32 3.41
CA GLN A 553 -2.70 -28.40 3.51
C GLN A 553 -2.68 -29.27 2.26
N LYS A 554 -3.84 -29.60 1.69
CA LYS A 554 -3.94 -30.33 0.41
C LYS A 554 -3.28 -29.55 -0.72
N ARG A 555 -3.51 -28.23 -0.78
CA ARG A 555 -2.89 -27.35 -1.79
C ARG A 555 -1.38 -27.24 -1.64
N ILE A 556 -0.87 -27.20 -0.43
CA ILE A 556 0.58 -27.27 -0.15
C ILE A 556 1.17 -28.56 -0.69
N VAL A 557 0.54 -29.71 -0.41
CA VAL A 557 1.02 -31.01 -0.91
C VAL A 557 1.01 -31.06 -2.44
N GLN A 558 -0.02 -30.51 -3.09
CA GLN A 558 -0.08 -30.39 -4.54
C GLN A 558 1.02 -29.47 -5.09
N ALA A 559 1.28 -28.34 -4.43
CA ALA A 559 2.37 -27.43 -4.80
C ALA A 559 3.74 -28.10 -4.72
N ILE A 560 3.99 -28.90 -3.69
CA ILE A 560 5.23 -29.68 -3.54
C ILE A 560 5.39 -30.67 -4.69
N ALA A 561 4.32 -31.40 -5.06
CA ALA A 561 4.35 -32.35 -6.18
C ALA A 561 4.66 -31.66 -7.53
N ALA A 562 4.26 -30.40 -7.69
CA ALA A 562 4.49 -29.58 -8.88
C ALA A 562 5.75 -28.69 -8.79
N ALA A 563 6.60 -28.84 -7.78
CA ALA A 563 7.78 -28.01 -7.59
C ALA A 563 8.77 -28.03 -8.77
N LYS A 564 8.89 -29.15 -9.45
CA LYS A 564 9.75 -29.33 -10.63
C LYS A 564 9.28 -28.56 -11.89
N ASP A 565 8.03 -28.12 -11.88
CA ASP A 565 7.40 -27.48 -13.05
C ASP A 565 7.57 -25.94 -13.05
N VAL A 566 8.28 -25.40 -12.07
CA VAL A 566 8.61 -23.97 -12.02
C VAL A 566 9.73 -23.67 -12.99
N PRO A 567 9.51 -22.85 -14.02
CA PRO A 567 10.56 -22.50 -14.97
C PRO A 567 11.62 -21.61 -14.34
N GLN A 568 12.83 -21.65 -14.91
CA GLN A 568 13.99 -20.94 -14.35
C GLN A 568 13.78 -19.44 -14.25
N ASN A 569 13.15 -18.81 -15.24
CA ASN A 569 12.83 -17.37 -15.22
C ASN A 569 11.89 -16.97 -14.07
N ALA A 570 10.88 -17.80 -13.76
CA ALA A 570 10.01 -17.58 -12.61
C ALA A 570 10.74 -17.82 -11.28
N SER A 571 11.60 -18.86 -11.24
CA SER A 571 12.47 -19.11 -10.07
C SER A 571 13.41 -17.93 -9.82
N ASP A 572 14.01 -17.39 -10.86
CA ASP A 572 14.89 -16.21 -10.78
C ASP A 572 14.12 -14.96 -10.35
N PHE A 573 12.88 -14.80 -10.82
CA PHE A 573 12.03 -13.69 -10.40
C PHE A 573 11.75 -13.71 -8.90
N PHE A 574 11.36 -14.85 -8.36
CA PHE A 574 11.14 -15.00 -6.92
C PHE A 574 12.42 -14.80 -6.12
N ASP A 575 13.53 -15.39 -6.57
CA ASP A 575 14.82 -15.28 -5.88
C ASP A 575 15.30 -13.82 -5.86
N LYS A 576 15.28 -13.13 -6.99
CA LYS A 576 15.95 -11.82 -7.12
C LYS A 576 15.09 -10.62 -6.72
N TYR A 577 13.75 -10.74 -6.74
CA TYR A 577 12.88 -9.56 -6.67
C TYR A 577 11.79 -9.64 -5.61
N VAL A 578 11.25 -10.81 -5.30
CA VAL A 578 10.16 -10.94 -4.33
C VAL A 578 10.69 -11.10 -2.91
N HIS A 579 10.41 -10.14 -2.03
CA HIS A 579 10.82 -10.22 -0.63
C HIS A 579 9.98 -11.25 0.16
N ASP A 580 10.62 -11.90 1.11
CA ASP A 580 9.94 -12.72 2.11
C ASP A 580 9.49 -11.81 3.26
N SER A 581 8.19 -11.53 3.34
CA SER A 581 7.64 -10.63 4.34
C SER A 581 7.74 -11.13 5.78
N HIS A 582 8.01 -12.43 5.98
CA HIS A 582 8.30 -13.01 7.31
C HIS A 582 9.77 -12.86 7.72
N GLY A 583 10.68 -12.83 6.75
CA GLY A 583 12.11 -12.71 7.01
C GLY A 583 12.45 -11.42 7.75
N GLY A 584 12.84 -11.51 9.02
CA GLY A 584 13.18 -10.34 9.84
C GLY A 584 12.00 -9.49 10.28
N PHE A 585 10.76 -9.97 10.15
CA PHE A 585 9.58 -9.20 10.54
C PHE A 585 9.48 -9.04 12.05
N TRP A 586 9.27 -7.79 12.46
CA TRP A 586 8.82 -7.43 13.80
C TRP A 586 7.38 -6.94 13.74
N MET A 587 6.55 -7.34 14.70
CA MET A 587 5.15 -6.87 14.76
C MET A 587 5.03 -5.35 14.87
N LEU A 588 6.08 -4.66 15.29
CA LEU A 588 6.17 -3.21 15.41
C LEU A 588 6.72 -2.51 14.17
N GLY A 589 6.86 -3.24 13.06
CA GLY A 589 7.53 -2.76 11.87
C GLY A 589 9.06 -2.88 11.92
N PRO A 590 9.77 -2.49 10.88
CA PRO A 590 11.23 -2.50 10.87
C PRO A 590 11.77 -1.59 11.98
N ILE A 591 12.79 -2.07 12.70
CA ILE A 591 13.43 -1.29 13.76
C ILE A 591 14.24 -0.17 13.12
N THR A 592 13.84 1.06 13.39
CA THR A 592 14.62 2.24 12.99
C THR A 592 15.92 2.33 13.81
N LYS A 593 16.90 3.09 13.34
CA LYS A 593 18.13 3.34 14.08
C LYS A 593 17.83 3.96 15.45
N GLU A 594 16.92 4.91 15.51
CA GLU A 594 16.49 5.57 16.76
C GLU A 594 15.85 4.57 17.73
N ASN A 595 14.89 3.78 17.29
CA ASN A 595 14.28 2.74 18.13
C ASN A 595 15.31 1.72 18.66
N ARG A 596 16.30 1.38 17.84
CA ARG A 596 17.37 0.46 18.25
C ARG A 596 18.24 1.06 19.34
N GLN A 597 18.62 2.32 19.20
CA GLN A 597 19.37 3.06 20.21
C GLN A 597 18.60 3.15 21.53
N ASP A 598 17.33 3.54 21.48
CA ASP A 598 16.47 3.63 22.67
C ASP A 598 16.29 2.27 23.35
N PHE A 599 16.08 1.22 22.56
CA PHE A 599 15.95 -0.14 23.08
C PHE A 599 17.22 -0.61 23.79
N ILE A 600 18.38 -0.45 23.17
CA ILE A 600 19.67 -0.80 23.79
C ILE A 600 19.94 0.06 25.05
N ALA A 601 19.64 1.35 24.98
CA ALA A 601 19.79 2.25 26.12
C ALA A 601 18.90 1.83 27.31
N SER A 602 17.66 1.41 27.06
CA SER A 602 16.75 0.91 28.10
C SER A 602 17.31 -0.33 28.82
N ILE A 603 17.91 -1.27 28.08
CA ILE A 603 18.53 -2.48 28.64
C ILE A 603 19.79 -2.11 29.46
N LYS A 604 20.62 -1.16 28.96
CA LYS A 604 21.77 -0.66 29.71
C LYS A 604 21.34 0.00 31.04
N GLN A 605 20.26 0.79 31.00
CA GLN A 605 19.71 1.41 32.22
C GLN A 605 19.16 0.38 33.19
N LYS A 606 18.44 -0.65 32.70
CA LYS A 606 17.96 -1.77 33.50
C LYS A 606 19.12 -2.48 34.21
N LYS A 607 20.19 -2.79 33.47
CA LYS A 607 21.43 -3.39 34.02
C LYS A 607 22.06 -2.47 35.08
N ALA A 608 22.23 -1.20 34.79
CA ALA A 608 22.86 -0.24 35.74
C ALA A 608 22.04 -0.13 37.03
N THR A 609 20.71 -0.11 36.96
CA THR A 609 19.83 -0.10 38.12
C THR A 609 20.02 -1.35 38.97
N ARG A 610 20.02 -2.54 38.33
CA ARG A 610 20.29 -3.80 39.04
C ARG A 610 21.64 -3.78 39.75
N ASP A 611 22.69 -3.43 39.02
CA ASP A 611 24.08 -3.44 39.55
C ASP A 611 24.24 -2.46 40.70
N ARG A 612 23.57 -1.29 40.63
CA ARG A 612 23.52 -0.32 41.75
C ARG A 612 22.82 -0.93 42.97
N LEU A 613 21.65 -1.54 42.83
CA LEU A 613 20.90 -2.17 43.91
C LEU A 613 21.69 -3.31 44.58
N LEU A 614 22.40 -4.11 43.78
CA LEU A 614 23.26 -5.18 44.30
C LEU A 614 24.43 -4.62 45.10
N LYS A 615 25.06 -3.56 44.61
CA LYS A 615 26.13 -2.86 45.34
C LYS A 615 25.61 -2.26 46.66
N GLU A 616 24.45 -1.60 46.66
CA GLU A 616 23.82 -1.09 47.87
C GLU A 616 23.51 -2.23 48.87
N ALA A 617 23.14 -3.43 48.36
CA ALA A 617 22.94 -4.62 49.21
C ALA A 617 24.26 -5.13 49.85
N GLU A 618 25.38 -5.04 49.14
CA GLU A 618 26.69 -5.44 49.66
C GLU A 618 27.23 -4.47 50.72
N GLU A 619 26.96 -3.18 50.52
CA GLU A 619 27.42 -2.12 51.44
C GLU A 619 26.57 -2.03 52.72
N GLN A 620 25.38 -2.70 52.74
CA GLN A 620 24.48 -2.66 53.91
C GLN A 620 24.95 -3.53 55.08
N GLY A 621 25.21 -2.91 56.24
CA GLY A 621 25.48 -3.62 57.48
C GLY A 621 24.26 -4.34 58.11
N ASN A 622 23.05 -4.03 57.65
CA ASN A 622 21.79 -4.63 58.14
C ASN A 622 21.30 -5.73 57.19
N PRO A 623 21.25 -7.03 57.64
CA PRO A 623 20.84 -8.14 56.77
C PRO A 623 19.43 -8.01 56.17
N GLY A 624 18.49 -7.42 56.90
CA GLY A 624 17.12 -7.26 56.41
C GLY A 624 17.03 -6.21 55.27
N ARG A 625 17.76 -5.12 55.41
CA ARG A 625 17.85 -4.12 54.33
C ARG A 625 18.62 -4.64 53.12
N ALA A 626 19.72 -5.37 53.34
CA ALA A 626 20.46 -6.03 52.27
C ALA A 626 19.58 -7.00 51.47
N ARG A 627 18.76 -7.78 52.14
CA ARG A 627 17.80 -8.67 51.51
C ARG A 627 16.75 -7.88 50.70
N ASN A 628 16.26 -6.77 51.20
CA ASN A 628 15.30 -5.93 50.48
C ASN A 628 15.87 -5.39 49.17
N PHE A 629 17.10 -4.85 49.17
CA PHE A 629 17.79 -4.42 47.97
C PHE A 629 18.00 -5.54 46.95
N ARG A 630 18.37 -6.76 47.40
CA ARG A 630 18.47 -7.94 46.50
C ARG A 630 17.13 -8.31 45.88
N ASN A 631 16.05 -8.26 46.67
CA ASN A 631 14.70 -8.51 46.14
C ASN A 631 14.29 -7.45 45.11
N GLN A 632 14.63 -6.20 45.32
CA GLN A 632 14.39 -5.14 44.35
C GLN A 632 15.24 -5.35 43.10
N ALA A 633 16.51 -5.73 43.22
CA ALA A 633 17.42 -6.00 42.11
C ALA A 633 16.90 -7.16 41.23
N SER A 634 16.24 -8.16 41.79
CA SER A 634 15.69 -9.29 41.04
C SER A 634 14.63 -8.86 40.01
N ALA A 635 13.92 -7.75 40.23
CA ALA A 635 12.99 -7.18 39.26
C ALA A 635 13.68 -6.62 37.99
N TYR A 636 14.97 -6.37 38.09
CA TYR A 636 15.80 -5.84 36.99
C TYR A 636 16.76 -6.89 36.42
N GLU A 637 16.52 -8.19 36.69
CA GLU A 637 17.30 -9.25 36.07
C GLU A 637 17.13 -9.23 34.54
N LEU A 638 18.28 -9.38 33.86
CA LEU A 638 18.28 -9.44 32.39
C LEU A 638 17.90 -10.88 31.94
N ASN A 639 16.97 -10.97 31.03
CA ASN A 639 16.66 -12.22 30.34
C ASN A 639 17.78 -12.60 29.33
N ASN A 640 17.71 -13.78 28.74
CA ASN A 640 18.71 -14.27 27.81
C ASN A 640 18.86 -13.39 26.57
N PHE A 641 17.76 -12.85 26.06
CA PHE A 641 17.80 -11.98 24.89
C PHE A 641 18.45 -10.64 25.22
N GLU A 642 18.07 -10.00 26.33
CA GLU A 642 18.66 -8.74 26.77
C GLU A 642 20.18 -8.86 26.99
N ARG A 643 20.66 -10.01 27.50
CA ARG A 643 22.10 -10.29 27.62
C ARG A 643 22.76 -10.36 26.24
N ARG A 644 22.15 -11.09 25.30
CA ARG A 644 22.63 -11.18 23.91
C ARG A 644 22.65 -9.82 23.20
N VAL A 645 21.67 -8.95 23.48
CA VAL A 645 21.65 -7.56 22.97
C VAL A 645 22.86 -6.79 23.43
N LEU A 646 23.19 -6.83 24.73
CA LEU A 646 24.38 -6.15 25.27
C LEU A 646 25.69 -6.74 24.72
N GLU A 647 25.75 -8.06 24.50
CA GLU A 647 26.90 -8.72 23.87
C GLU A 647 27.08 -8.34 22.41
N ALA A 648 25.98 -8.20 21.66
CA ALA A 648 26.01 -7.76 20.27
C ALA A 648 26.45 -6.30 20.16
N ASP A 649 25.85 -5.42 20.96
CA ASP A 649 26.20 -4.00 21.00
C ASP A 649 27.64 -3.75 21.45
N ALA A 650 28.19 -4.61 22.34
CA ALA A 650 29.59 -4.53 22.75
C ALA A 650 30.57 -4.92 21.64
N LYS A 651 30.16 -5.82 20.73
CA LYS A 651 30.97 -6.24 19.57
C LYS A 651 30.89 -5.25 18.42
N GLU A 652 29.69 -4.77 18.14
CA GLU A 652 29.40 -3.82 17.09
C GLU A 652 28.32 -2.85 17.60
N PRO A 653 28.65 -1.56 17.82
CA PRO A 653 27.73 -0.60 18.38
C PRO A 653 26.40 -0.56 17.61
N GLU A 654 25.29 -0.51 18.36
CA GLU A 654 23.93 -0.49 17.85
C GLU A 654 23.48 -1.77 17.11
N SER A 655 24.25 -2.86 17.18
CA SER A 655 23.86 -4.15 16.61
C SER A 655 22.86 -4.90 17.52
N LEU A 656 22.03 -5.73 16.91
CA LEU A 656 21.15 -6.66 17.61
C LEU A 656 21.63 -8.11 17.42
N PRO A 657 21.35 -9.00 18.38
CA PRO A 657 21.74 -10.39 18.25
C PRO A 657 20.99 -11.06 17.10
N LEU A 658 21.68 -11.95 16.40
CA LEU A 658 21.03 -12.82 15.43
C LEU A 658 20.04 -13.73 16.16
N MET A 659 18.92 -14.03 15.53
CA MET A 659 17.97 -15.01 15.98
C MET A 659 18.59 -16.41 15.85
N THR A 660 18.34 -17.30 16.79
CA THR A 660 18.86 -18.67 16.77
C THR A 660 17.79 -19.66 16.33
N ASP A 661 18.20 -20.87 15.93
CA ASP A 661 17.27 -21.95 15.61
C ASP A 661 16.38 -22.31 16.82
N ALA A 662 16.89 -22.13 18.05
CA ALA A 662 16.10 -22.29 19.27
C ALA A 662 15.01 -21.22 19.41
N ASP A 663 15.31 -19.97 19.08
CA ASP A 663 14.30 -18.90 19.06
C ASP A 663 13.21 -19.20 18.02
N ALA A 664 13.58 -19.69 16.85
CA ALA A 664 12.65 -20.08 15.80
C ALA A 664 11.81 -21.32 16.19
N ALA A 665 12.40 -22.32 16.82
CA ALA A 665 11.69 -23.48 17.33
C ALA A 665 10.66 -23.09 18.40
N ASP A 666 11.06 -22.22 19.33
CA ASP A 666 10.17 -21.73 20.38
C ASP A 666 8.98 -20.93 19.82
N LEU A 667 9.18 -20.16 18.76
CA LEU A 667 8.10 -19.51 18.04
C LEU A 667 7.11 -20.50 17.43
N ARG A 668 7.61 -21.56 16.79
CA ARG A 668 6.76 -22.57 16.16
C ARG A 668 5.94 -23.35 17.21
N ASP A 669 6.62 -23.80 18.27
CA ASP A 669 6.01 -24.65 19.29
C ASP A 669 4.91 -23.91 20.09
N ASN A 670 5.02 -22.60 20.17
CA ASN A 670 4.09 -21.75 20.89
C ASN A 670 3.21 -20.89 19.95
N ALA A 671 3.19 -21.21 18.66
CA ALA A 671 2.32 -20.54 17.70
C ALA A 671 0.84 -20.69 18.10
N GLY A 672 0.08 -19.64 17.97
CA GLY A 672 -1.39 -19.69 18.09
C GLY A 672 -2.01 -19.16 19.37
N THR A 673 -1.25 -18.70 20.37
CA THR A 673 -1.81 -18.01 21.52
C THR A 673 -1.41 -16.53 21.54
N ALA A 674 -2.38 -15.63 21.70
CA ALA A 674 -2.12 -14.19 21.81
C ALA A 674 -1.21 -13.85 23.00
N ALA A 675 -1.35 -14.59 24.11
CA ALA A 675 -0.49 -14.44 25.28
C ALA A 675 0.98 -14.80 24.96
N THR A 676 1.21 -15.83 24.16
CA THR A 676 2.54 -16.24 23.71
C THR A 676 3.15 -15.22 22.77
N ILE A 677 2.36 -14.68 21.84
CA ILE A 677 2.79 -13.60 20.96
C ILE A 677 3.19 -12.37 21.78
N ALA A 678 2.36 -11.94 22.73
CA ALA A 678 2.63 -10.80 23.58
C ALA A 678 3.88 -11.00 24.46
N LEU A 679 4.03 -12.17 25.10
CA LEU A 679 5.19 -12.49 25.92
C LEU A 679 6.50 -12.48 25.11
N LYS A 680 6.47 -13.04 23.90
CA LYS A 680 7.64 -13.10 23.03
C LYS A 680 8.05 -11.74 22.47
N ILE A 681 7.09 -10.88 22.16
CA ILE A 681 7.35 -9.50 21.76
C ILE A 681 7.94 -8.70 22.91
N MET A 682 7.45 -8.90 24.13
CA MET A 682 7.83 -8.10 25.30
C MET A 682 9.05 -8.62 26.04
N GLY A 683 9.42 -9.87 25.91
CA GLY A 683 10.40 -10.43 26.82
C GLY A 683 11.37 -11.47 26.30
N THR A 684 11.13 -12.13 25.18
CA THR A 684 11.94 -13.29 24.77
C THR A 684 12.79 -13.07 23.51
N GLY A 685 12.73 -11.90 22.89
CA GLY A 685 13.57 -11.55 21.77
C GLY A 685 13.23 -12.19 20.44
N THR A 686 12.05 -12.73 20.30
CA THR A 686 11.57 -13.19 19.00
C THR A 686 11.05 -12.03 18.17
N ARG A 687 11.45 -11.97 16.90
CA ARG A 687 11.22 -10.83 16.03
C ARG A 687 10.05 -10.97 15.10
N ARG A 688 9.34 -12.10 15.05
CA ARG A 688 8.30 -12.33 14.04
C ARG A 688 7.02 -12.93 14.61
N GLU A 689 5.97 -12.81 13.80
CA GLU A 689 4.73 -13.53 14.04
C GLU A 689 4.98 -15.03 14.03
N PRO A 690 4.39 -15.77 14.97
CA PRO A 690 4.33 -17.21 14.86
C PRO A 690 3.35 -17.54 13.74
N HIS A 691 3.73 -18.26 12.79
CA HIS A 691 3.06 -18.89 11.66
C HIS A 691 3.81 -18.67 10.36
N GLY A 692 3.97 -19.73 9.65
CA GLY A 692 4.77 -19.80 8.47
C GLY A 692 4.04 -19.38 7.20
N HIS A 693 4.55 -19.88 6.09
CA HIS A 693 4.12 -19.54 4.74
C HIS A 693 2.93 -20.34 4.25
N GLY A 694 2.53 -21.38 5.01
CA GLY A 694 1.48 -22.34 4.61
C GLY A 694 0.06 -21.80 4.79
N ARG A 695 -0.19 -20.56 4.36
CA ARG A 695 -1.52 -19.96 4.44
C ARG A 695 -1.77 -18.98 3.30
N TYR A 696 -3.04 -18.73 3.03
CA TYR A 696 -3.45 -17.62 2.19
C TYR A 696 -3.62 -16.34 2.99
N ARG A 697 -3.32 -15.22 2.38
CA ARG A 697 -3.58 -13.91 2.96
C ARG A 697 -5.07 -13.73 3.27
N ARG A 698 -5.38 -13.21 4.45
CA ARG A 698 -6.77 -12.86 4.80
C ARG A 698 -7.19 -11.62 4.03
N VAL A 699 -8.45 -11.65 3.61
CA VAL A 699 -9.12 -10.51 2.99
C VAL A 699 -10.23 -10.07 3.91
N PHE A 700 -10.20 -8.81 4.30
CA PHE A 700 -11.29 -8.17 5.02
C PHE A 700 -12.21 -7.48 4.01
N ASP A 701 -13.42 -7.97 3.96
CA ASP A 701 -14.49 -7.39 3.17
C ASP A 701 -15.57 -6.75 4.07
N LYS A 702 -15.19 -6.38 5.28
CA LYS A 702 -16.07 -5.60 6.16
C LYS A 702 -15.68 -4.14 6.03
N SER A 703 -16.53 -3.38 5.44
CA SER A 703 -16.59 -1.93 5.58
C SER A 703 -17.64 -1.60 6.61
#